data_b42628109e258c9e7ce03834f25c9eca
#
_entry.id   b42628109e258c9e7ce03834f25c9eca
#
_cell.length_a   1.000
_cell.length_b   1.000
_cell.length_c   1.000
_cell.angle_alpha   90.00
_cell.angle_beta   90.00
_cell.angle_gamma   90.00
#
_symmetry.space_group_name_H-M   'P 1'
#
loop_
_entity.id
_entity.type
_entity.pdbx_description
1 polymer ?
#
loop_
_entity_poly.entity_id
_entity_poly.type
_entity_poly.pdbx_seq_one_letter_code
_entity_poly.pdbx_strand_id
1 'polypeptide(L)'
;MSRFRLFDLNTAQLQAVQHEEGPLLILAGAGTGKTRTITARIAWLIAQGEDPSKIRAVTFTNKAAREMKERIAEMVEPEEAKLVSASTFHALCLRILRADAQRLGYKTNFTIFDESDQLGLIKKIITRVCARDEKLDVQLAKNLISKAKNNGWTARDDESLIGAVFHRYEQELRALNAMDFDDLLAHSVRLLSEFPEVRAKWQAKTRHLLVDEFQDTNRLQLELVSCLVSGKPPNVCVVGDDDQSIYGWRGAEVSNILEFENHFPNPRIIRLEQNYRSTNSILSAANRLIAHNPRRHPKRLWCPGQHGESVRVIAVPDDRTEAEFVTHEVAALCPGGSASHKQVAVIYRMNAQSRLLEESFRRLRIPYRLVGGRSFFERREIKDLTAYITVLLNPSDDGSLLRIINSPPRGIGATAVELALTFSAENKLSLFQALRHGDYLAACTRKTADAILTFADEIEAARVRIQTPGVDCAHLLSTLLDECGYLSDLKRSCRSSEESLSREENVKEMLRALGDHQKRTRQGLQSFLDEISLDREREEDPKEAADGVTLITLHAAKGLEFAHVFLIGVEDGLLPHERSKAEGSIDEERRLFYVGMTRAMRSLVITWCRSRKKFGKAVYCRPSPFLQEIRGPQVDDQSYEELMNRPMEREDVATQFARLRAQLARQ
;
A
#
# COMPACT_ATOMS: atom_id res chain seq x y z
N MET A 1 -17.22 -24.09 23.38
CA MET A 1 -17.42 -22.87 24.19
C MET A 1 -16.56 -21.77 23.67
N SER A 2 -17.15 -20.69 23.18
CA SER A 2 -16.46 -19.54 22.55
C SER A 2 -15.31 -19.02 23.44
N ARG A 3 -14.10 -18.96 22.92
CA ARG A 3 -12.90 -18.36 23.57
C ARG A 3 -13.02 -16.85 23.75
N PHE A 4 -14.09 -16.25 23.24
CA PHE A 4 -14.30 -14.81 23.21
C PHE A 4 -14.81 -14.29 24.56
N ARG A 5 -14.05 -13.40 25.20
CA ARG A 5 -14.42 -12.71 26.44
C ARG A 5 -14.86 -11.27 26.16
N LEU A 6 -16.14 -10.99 26.18
CA LEU A 6 -16.70 -9.62 26.10
C LEU A 6 -16.20 -8.67 27.18
N PHE A 7 -15.69 -9.23 28.32
CA PHE A 7 -15.30 -8.47 29.52
C PHE A 7 -14.08 -7.54 29.32
N ASP A 8 -13.33 -7.70 28.25
CA ASP A 8 -12.16 -6.86 27.95
C ASP A 8 -12.49 -5.61 27.09
N LEU A 9 -13.74 -5.38 26.75
CA LEU A 9 -14.20 -4.24 25.97
C LEU A 9 -14.74 -3.14 26.88
N ASN A 10 -14.44 -1.87 26.55
CA ASN A 10 -15.10 -0.75 27.24
C ASN A 10 -16.57 -0.63 26.79
N THR A 11 -17.34 0.20 27.49
CA THR A 11 -18.78 0.36 27.26
C THR A 11 -19.11 0.73 25.81
N ALA A 12 -18.36 1.66 25.20
CA ALA A 12 -18.60 2.09 23.81
C ALA A 12 -18.26 0.98 22.80
N GLN A 13 -17.15 0.28 23.02
CA GLN A 13 -16.79 -0.89 22.20
C GLN A 13 -17.85 -1.99 22.32
N LEU A 14 -18.34 -2.26 23.54
CA LEU A 14 -19.36 -3.27 23.79
C LEU A 14 -20.67 -2.91 23.07
N GLN A 15 -21.10 -1.65 23.14
CA GLN A 15 -22.27 -1.16 22.40
C GLN A 15 -22.12 -1.34 20.88
N ALA A 16 -20.92 -1.12 20.34
CA ALA A 16 -20.64 -1.31 18.91
C ALA A 16 -20.65 -2.78 18.52
N VAL A 17 -20.12 -3.65 19.36
CA VAL A 17 -20.10 -5.11 19.15
C VAL A 17 -21.51 -5.69 19.18
N GLN A 18 -22.34 -5.26 20.12
CA GLN A 18 -23.68 -5.80 20.36
C GLN A 18 -24.81 -5.12 19.54
N HIS A 19 -24.46 -4.21 18.61
CA HIS A 19 -25.45 -3.64 17.72
C HIS A 19 -26.04 -4.74 16.80
N GLU A 20 -27.34 -4.97 16.85
CA GLU A 20 -27.98 -6.10 16.20
C GLU A 20 -28.15 -5.88 14.69
N GLU A 21 -29.00 -4.95 14.28
CA GLU A 21 -29.39 -4.74 12.89
C GLU A 21 -29.34 -3.27 12.46
N GLY A 22 -29.10 -3.06 11.17
CA GLY A 22 -29.08 -1.76 10.54
C GLY A 22 -27.70 -1.15 10.40
N PRO A 23 -27.61 0.06 9.79
CA PRO A 23 -26.35 0.74 9.55
C PRO A 23 -25.69 1.16 10.86
N LEU A 24 -24.40 0.88 10.99
CA LEU A 24 -23.58 1.26 12.14
C LEU A 24 -22.35 2.01 11.66
N LEU A 25 -22.16 3.24 12.17
CA LEU A 25 -20.94 4.01 12.02
C LEU A 25 -20.17 4.03 13.35
N ILE A 26 -18.97 3.51 13.37
CA ILE A 26 -18.04 3.55 14.50
C ILE A 26 -16.98 4.59 14.21
N LEU A 27 -17.10 5.75 14.85
CA LEU A 27 -16.11 6.82 14.80
C LEU A 27 -15.03 6.52 15.84
N ALA A 28 -13.90 5.99 15.38
CA ALA A 28 -12.88 5.45 16.25
C ALA A 28 -11.54 6.16 16.05
N GLY A 29 -11.15 6.99 17.00
CA GLY A 29 -9.87 7.72 16.93
C GLY A 29 -8.64 6.81 16.93
N ALA A 30 -7.46 7.40 16.75
CA ALA A 30 -6.20 6.68 16.80
C ALA A 30 -6.07 5.89 18.12
N GLY A 31 -5.63 4.63 18.06
CA GLY A 31 -5.34 3.81 19.26
C GLY A 31 -6.54 3.44 20.13
N THR A 32 -7.78 3.59 19.65
CA THR A 32 -9.01 3.27 20.41
C THR A 32 -9.49 1.83 20.23
N GLY A 33 -8.75 1.00 19.49
CA GLY A 33 -9.09 -0.41 19.28
C GLY A 33 -10.07 -0.67 18.13
N LYS A 34 -10.03 0.11 17.04
CA LYS A 34 -10.84 -0.09 15.82
C LYS A 34 -10.90 -1.55 15.38
N THR A 35 -9.77 -2.12 15.03
CA THR A 35 -9.68 -3.51 14.53
C THR A 35 -10.15 -4.53 15.55
N ARG A 36 -9.87 -4.31 16.86
CA ARG A 36 -10.37 -5.15 17.95
C ARG A 36 -11.90 -5.13 18.02
N THR A 37 -12.51 -3.96 17.85
CA THR A 37 -13.98 -3.82 17.90
C THR A 37 -14.63 -4.51 16.71
N ILE A 38 -14.09 -4.37 15.48
CA ILE A 38 -14.60 -5.05 14.28
C ILE A 38 -14.51 -6.58 14.45
N THR A 39 -13.35 -7.10 14.84
CA THR A 39 -13.15 -8.55 14.99
C THR A 39 -14.00 -9.14 16.12
N ALA A 40 -14.15 -8.40 17.22
CA ALA A 40 -15.05 -8.77 18.30
C ALA A 40 -16.52 -8.80 17.85
N ARG A 41 -16.95 -7.84 17.00
CA ARG A 41 -18.29 -7.83 16.43
C ARG A 41 -18.53 -9.06 15.53
N ILE A 42 -17.56 -9.43 14.69
CA ILE A 42 -17.66 -10.63 13.85
C ILE A 42 -17.83 -11.88 14.74
N ALA A 43 -17.02 -12.02 15.78
CA ALA A 43 -17.10 -13.14 16.70
C ALA A 43 -18.46 -13.17 17.45
N TRP A 44 -18.98 -11.99 17.83
CA TRP A 44 -20.29 -11.88 18.48
C TRP A 44 -21.43 -12.27 17.53
N LEU A 45 -21.41 -11.82 16.25
CA LEU A 45 -22.42 -12.20 15.27
C LEU A 45 -22.47 -13.73 15.07
N ILE A 46 -21.32 -14.38 14.97
CA ILE A 46 -21.21 -15.84 14.88
C ILE A 46 -21.81 -16.50 16.13
N ALA A 47 -21.49 -15.98 17.32
CA ALA A 47 -22.03 -16.48 18.57
C ALA A 47 -23.56 -16.29 18.71
N GLN A 48 -24.17 -15.31 18.00
CA GLN A 48 -25.61 -15.13 17.90
C GLN A 48 -26.26 -16.06 16.85
N GLY A 49 -25.47 -16.90 16.16
CA GLY A 49 -25.97 -17.87 15.19
C GLY A 49 -25.99 -17.37 13.74
N GLU A 50 -25.35 -16.22 13.44
CA GLU A 50 -25.19 -15.76 12.06
C GLU A 50 -24.24 -16.69 11.29
N ASP A 51 -24.57 -16.99 10.05
CA ASP A 51 -23.77 -17.83 9.17
C ASP A 51 -22.42 -17.15 8.82
N PRO A 52 -21.28 -17.71 9.25
CA PRO A 52 -19.96 -17.11 9.03
C PRO A 52 -19.64 -16.87 7.55
N SER A 53 -20.17 -17.70 6.65
CA SER A 53 -19.98 -17.59 5.20
C SER A 53 -20.63 -16.34 4.59
N LYS A 54 -21.60 -15.75 5.31
CA LYS A 54 -22.33 -14.53 4.93
C LYS A 54 -21.80 -13.26 5.60
N ILE A 55 -20.74 -13.36 6.39
CA ILE A 55 -20.06 -12.23 7.01
C ILE A 55 -18.85 -11.83 6.14
N ARG A 56 -18.84 -10.58 5.69
CA ARG A 56 -17.75 -10.01 4.90
C ARG A 56 -17.11 -8.84 5.63
N ALA A 57 -15.79 -8.87 5.72
CA ALA A 57 -14.99 -7.78 6.22
C ALA A 57 -14.06 -7.28 5.12
N VAL A 58 -14.05 -5.97 4.92
CA VAL A 58 -13.25 -5.32 3.87
C VAL A 58 -12.35 -4.27 4.50
N THR A 59 -11.10 -4.24 4.08
CA THR A 59 -10.09 -3.29 4.55
C THR A 59 -9.22 -2.81 3.37
N PHE A 60 -8.28 -1.88 3.65
CA PHE A 60 -7.46 -1.26 2.59
C PHE A 60 -6.22 -2.08 2.23
N THR A 61 -5.58 -2.73 3.20
CA THR A 61 -4.29 -3.42 2.98
C THR A 61 -4.40 -4.92 3.21
N ASN A 62 -3.60 -5.68 2.49
CA ASN A 62 -3.52 -7.14 2.66
C ASN A 62 -3.04 -7.51 4.07
N LYS A 63 -2.15 -6.69 4.65
CA LYS A 63 -1.71 -6.85 6.04
C LYS A 63 -2.89 -6.75 7.00
N ALA A 64 -3.71 -5.69 6.91
CA ALA A 64 -4.87 -5.52 7.77
C ALA A 64 -5.89 -6.67 7.58
N ALA A 65 -6.07 -7.15 6.35
CA ALA A 65 -6.92 -8.31 6.08
C ALA A 65 -6.38 -9.59 6.72
N ARG A 66 -5.05 -9.82 6.71
CA ARG A 66 -4.40 -10.95 7.36
C ARG A 66 -4.50 -10.86 8.87
N GLU A 67 -4.13 -9.73 9.47
CA GLU A 67 -4.26 -9.50 10.91
C GLU A 67 -5.70 -9.67 11.40
N MET A 68 -6.67 -9.22 10.60
CA MET A 68 -8.09 -9.41 10.91
C MET A 68 -8.48 -10.88 10.92
N LYS A 69 -8.03 -11.68 9.94
CA LYS A 69 -8.26 -13.13 9.89
C LYS A 69 -7.64 -13.85 11.10
N GLU A 70 -6.40 -13.51 11.45
CA GLU A 70 -5.69 -14.08 12.58
C GLU A 70 -6.45 -13.81 13.88
N ARG A 71 -6.87 -12.57 14.12
CA ARG A 71 -7.65 -12.18 15.31
C ARG A 71 -9.03 -12.84 15.36
N ILE A 72 -9.70 -13.02 14.21
CA ILE A 72 -10.96 -13.76 14.17
C ILE A 72 -10.72 -15.22 14.57
N ALA A 73 -9.66 -15.86 14.04
CA ALA A 73 -9.31 -17.24 14.35
C ALA A 73 -8.93 -17.48 15.83
N GLU A 74 -8.49 -16.42 16.55
CA GLU A 74 -8.26 -16.48 17.99
C GLU A 74 -9.57 -16.44 18.80
N MET A 75 -10.66 -15.91 18.23
CA MET A 75 -11.92 -15.63 18.94
C MET A 75 -13.02 -16.65 18.66
N VAL A 76 -13.00 -17.33 17.51
CA VAL A 76 -14.02 -18.30 17.10
C VAL A 76 -13.41 -19.65 16.78
N GLU A 77 -14.23 -20.68 16.53
CA GLU A 77 -13.72 -22.00 16.13
C GLU A 77 -13.03 -21.93 14.76
N PRO A 78 -11.93 -22.69 14.54
CA PRO A 78 -11.12 -22.62 13.33
C PRO A 78 -11.91 -22.85 12.04
N GLU A 79 -12.93 -23.70 12.06
CA GLU A 79 -13.76 -23.98 10.89
C GLU A 79 -14.69 -22.79 10.56
N GLU A 80 -15.23 -22.11 11.56
CA GLU A 80 -16.04 -20.91 11.39
C GLU A 80 -15.17 -19.73 10.89
N ALA A 81 -13.97 -19.58 11.46
CA ALA A 81 -13.01 -18.52 11.05
C ALA A 81 -12.66 -18.61 9.55
N LYS A 82 -12.50 -19.83 9.02
CA LYS A 82 -12.20 -20.05 7.59
C LYS A 82 -13.33 -19.61 6.67
N LEU A 83 -14.58 -19.63 7.12
CA LEU A 83 -15.74 -19.25 6.34
C LEU A 83 -15.91 -17.73 6.25
N VAL A 84 -15.43 -16.98 7.24
CA VAL A 84 -15.50 -15.51 7.22
C VAL A 84 -14.63 -14.94 6.09
N SER A 85 -15.23 -14.11 5.26
CA SER A 85 -14.53 -13.48 4.15
C SER A 85 -13.91 -12.15 4.55
N ALA A 86 -12.64 -12.14 4.99
CA ALA A 86 -11.88 -10.90 5.20
C ALA A 86 -10.88 -10.66 4.05
N SER A 87 -10.91 -9.48 3.41
CA SER A 87 -10.08 -9.15 2.24
C SER A 87 -9.99 -7.66 1.98
N THR A 88 -9.11 -7.25 1.05
CA THR A 88 -9.11 -5.88 0.53
C THR A 88 -10.27 -5.64 -0.45
N PHE A 89 -10.59 -4.36 -0.74
CA PHE A 89 -11.54 -3.99 -1.79
C PHE A 89 -11.17 -4.61 -3.13
N HIS A 90 -9.93 -4.48 -3.57
CA HIS A 90 -9.45 -5.02 -4.84
C HIS A 90 -9.54 -6.55 -4.89
N ALA A 91 -9.19 -7.24 -3.80
CA ALA A 91 -9.32 -8.71 -3.72
C ALA A 91 -10.78 -9.17 -3.78
N LEU A 92 -11.71 -8.40 -3.22
CA LEU A 92 -13.14 -8.67 -3.35
C LEU A 92 -13.62 -8.46 -4.80
N CYS A 93 -13.22 -7.32 -5.41
CA CYS A 93 -13.54 -7.01 -6.81
C CYS A 93 -12.99 -8.08 -7.77
N LEU A 94 -11.74 -8.48 -7.57
CA LEU A 94 -11.13 -9.54 -8.37
C LEU A 94 -11.94 -10.84 -8.30
N ARG A 95 -12.43 -11.25 -7.13
CA ARG A 95 -13.28 -12.44 -6.98
C ARG A 95 -14.63 -12.27 -7.70
N ILE A 96 -15.21 -11.07 -7.66
CA ILE A 96 -16.44 -10.76 -8.38
C ILE A 96 -16.20 -10.90 -9.89
N LEU A 97 -15.15 -10.27 -10.41
CA LEU A 97 -14.84 -10.27 -11.83
C LEU A 97 -14.38 -11.65 -12.34
N ARG A 98 -13.58 -12.41 -11.56
CA ARG A 98 -13.22 -13.79 -11.94
C ARG A 98 -14.45 -14.70 -12.06
N ALA A 99 -15.52 -14.41 -11.33
CA ALA A 99 -16.76 -15.19 -11.40
C ALA A 99 -17.66 -14.78 -12.56
N ASP A 100 -17.75 -13.49 -12.90
CA ASP A 100 -18.83 -12.97 -13.75
C ASP A 100 -18.37 -11.97 -14.84
N ALA A 101 -17.04 -11.75 -15.06
CA ALA A 101 -16.50 -10.77 -16.04
C ALA A 101 -16.94 -11.01 -17.49
N GLN A 102 -17.37 -12.22 -17.83
CA GLN A 102 -17.88 -12.56 -19.16
C GLN A 102 -19.11 -11.70 -19.55
N ARG A 103 -19.90 -11.28 -18.56
CA ARG A 103 -21.03 -10.35 -18.78
C ARG A 103 -20.58 -8.97 -19.31
N LEU A 104 -19.34 -8.58 -18.98
CA LEU A 104 -18.73 -7.35 -19.47
C LEU A 104 -17.90 -7.54 -20.75
N GLY A 105 -17.84 -8.77 -21.30
CA GLY A 105 -17.09 -9.12 -22.50
C GLY A 105 -15.59 -9.41 -22.25
N TYR A 106 -15.18 -9.66 -21.02
CA TYR A 106 -13.82 -10.12 -20.67
C TYR A 106 -13.80 -11.64 -20.45
N LYS A 107 -12.67 -12.28 -20.75
CA LYS A 107 -12.45 -13.67 -20.33
C LYS A 107 -12.09 -13.68 -18.83
N THR A 108 -12.40 -14.77 -18.14
CA THR A 108 -12.14 -14.87 -16.70
C THR A 108 -10.65 -14.91 -16.33
N ASN A 109 -9.77 -15.23 -17.27
CA ASN A 109 -8.30 -15.23 -17.12
C ASN A 109 -7.65 -13.91 -17.53
N PHE A 110 -8.35 -12.77 -17.38
CA PHE A 110 -7.78 -11.46 -17.70
C PHE A 110 -6.51 -11.17 -16.89
N THR A 111 -5.59 -10.39 -17.46
CA THR A 111 -4.36 -9.93 -16.80
C THR A 111 -4.62 -8.65 -16.02
N ILE A 112 -3.94 -8.48 -14.87
CA ILE A 112 -3.98 -7.23 -14.11
C ILE A 112 -2.72 -6.44 -14.42
N PHE A 113 -2.87 -5.26 -15.03
CA PHE A 113 -1.77 -4.36 -15.35
C PHE A 113 -1.31 -3.58 -14.12
N ASP A 114 0.00 -3.60 -13.88
CA ASP A 114 0.62 -2.74 -12.89
C ASP A 114 0.87 -1.31 -13.45
N GLU A 115 1.41 -0.42 -12.60
CA GLU A 115 1.73 0.95 -13.01
C GLU A 115 2.71 1.01 -14.18
N SER A 116 3.70 0.13 -14.23
CA SER A 116 4.67 0.10 -15.32
C SER A 116 4.06 -0.36 -16.63
N ASP A 117 3.15 -1.31 -16.57
CA ASP A 117 2.39 -1.80 -17.73
C ASP A 117 1.47 -0.70 -18.26
N GLN A 118 0.76 -0.01 -17.38
CA GLN A 118 -0.08 1.16 -17.71
C GLN A 118 0.74 2.25 -18.40
N LEU A 119 1.85 2.68 -17.79
CA LEU A 119 2.72 3.71 -18.36
C LEU A 119 3.30 3.30 -19.72
N GLY A 120 3.68 2.03 -19.86
CA GLY A 120 4.17 1.46 -21.10
C GLY A 120 3.13 1.53 -22.21
N LEU A 121 1.88 1.15 -21.92
CA LEU A 121 0.77 1.18 -22.86
C LEU A 121 0.37 2.63 -23.21
N ILE A 122 0.22 3.50 -22.21
CA ILE A 122 -0.12 4.92 -22.40
C ILE A 122 0.93 5.61 -23.27
N LYS A 123 2.22 5.36 -23.03
CA LYS A 123 3.31 5.91 -23.85
C LYS A 123 3.19 5.51 -25.32
N LYS A 124 2.90 4.23 -25.61
CA LYS A 124 2.67 3.75 -26.97
C LYS A 124 1.49 4.46 -27.63
N ILE A 125 0.39 4.64 -26.88
CA ILE A 125 -0.82 5.30 -27.38
C ILE A 125 -0.55 6.77 -27.68
N ILE A 126 0.09 7.50 -26.77
CA ILE A 126 0.47 8.91 -26.96
C ILE A 126 1.30 9.06 -28.24
N THR A 127 2.30 8.19 -28.45
CA THR A 127 3.14 8.23 -29.66
C THR A 127 2.35 8.05 -30.98
N ARG A 128 1.19 7.36 -30.90
CA ARG A 128 0.34 7.11 -32.09
C ARG A 128 -0.76 8.16 -32.29
N VAL A 129 -1.26 8.74 -31.20
CA VAL A 129 -2.42 9.64 -31.17
C VAL A 129 -2.00 11.10 -31.28
N CYS A 130 -0.89 11.48 -30.63
CA CYS A 130 -0.42 12.87 -30.63
C CYS A 130 0.30 13.24 -31.95
N ALA A 131 0.00 14.41 -32.49
CA ALA A 131 0.77 15.01 -33.57
C ALA A 131 2.22 15.31 -33.12
N ARG A 132 3.16 15.44 -34.06
CA ARG A 132 4.60 15.65 -33.77
C ARG A 132 4.88 16.85 -32.85
N ASP A 133 4.02 17.83 -32.85
CA ASP A 133 4.16 19.09 -32.10
C ASP A 133 3.43 19.07 -30.74
N GLU A 134 2.63 18.05 -30.46
CA GLU A 134 1.89 17.91 -29.20
C GLU A 134 2.67 17.04 -28.22
N LYS A 135 3.02 17.61 -27.07
CA LYS A 135 3.69 16.89 -25.97
C LYS A 135 2.72 16.66 -24.83
N LEU A 136 2.32 15.40 -24.65
CA LEU A 136 1.55 14.97 -23.48
C LEU A 136 2.47 14.16 -22.55
N ASP A 137 2.56 14.59 -21.29
CA ASP A 137 3.30 13.84 -20.27
C ASP A 137 2.58 12.54 -19.92
N VAL A 138 3.30 11.42 -19.99
CA VAL A 138 2.75 10.06 -19.78
C VAL A 138 2.22 9.87 -18.36
N GLN A 139 2.93 10.42 -17.37
CA GLN A 139 2.51 10.30 -15.96
C GLN A 139 1.27 11.16 -15.69
N LEU A 140 1.21 12.36 -16.29
CA LEU A 140 0.03 13.21 -16.21
C LEU A 140 -1.18 12.53 -16.84
N ALA A 141 -1.03 11.95 -18.04
CA ALA A 141 -2.10 11.23 -18.72
C ALA A 141 -2.60 10.05 -17.87
N LYS A 142 -1.69 9.23 -17.32
CA LYS A 142 -2.04 8.13 -16.40
C LYS A 142 -2.85 8.63 -15.20
N ASN A 143 -2.41 9.71 -14.55
CA ASN A 143 -3.07 10.25 -13.37
C ASN A 143 -4.48 10.79 -13.70
N LEU A 144 -4.65 11.43 -14.87
CA LEU A 144 -5.96 11.93 -15.31
C LEU A 144 -6.91 10.79 -15.67
N ILE A 145 -6.42 9.74 -16.35
CA ILE A 145 -7.19 8.52 -16.64
C ILE A 145 -7.65 7.83 -15.35
N SER A 146 -6.75 7.64 -14.39
CA SER A 146 -7.06 7.06 -13.09
C SER A 146 -8.13 7.89 -12.35
N LYS A 147 -7.99 9.21 -12.33
CA LYS A 147 -8.97 10.12 -11.74
C LYS A 147 -10.34 10.02 -12.43
N ALA A 148 -10.35 9.95 -13.77
CA ALA A 148 -11.59 9.79 -14.54
C ALA A 148 -12.31 8.47 -14.21
N LYS A 149 -11.57 7.35 -14.20
CA LYS A 149 -12.12 6.03 -13.82
C LYS A 149 -12.70 6.03 -12.41
N ASN A 150 -11.98 6.57 -11.43
CA ASN A 150 -12.43 6.64 -10.04
C ASN A 150 -13.64 7.57 -9.83
N ASN A 151 -13.84 8.56 -10.70
CA ASN A 151 -15.03 9.41 -10.71
C ASN A 151 -16.20 8.81 -11.50
N GLY A 152 -16.04 7.62 -12.07
CA GLY A 152 -17.05 6.97 -12.90
C GLY A 152 -17.25 7.63 -14.28
N TRP A 153 -16.27 8.45 -14.74
CA TRP A 153 -16.31 9.03 -16.08
C TRP A 153 -15.88 7.98 -17.10
N THR A 154 -16.50 8.03 -18.26
CA THR A 154 -16.14 7.20 -19.40
C THR A 154 -15.34 8.00 -20.41
N ALA A 155 -14.51 7.32 -21.21
CA ALA A 155 -13.73 7.97 -22.27
C ALA A 155 -14.60 8.68 -23.34
N ARG A 156 -15.91 8.43 -23.36
CA ARG A 156 -16.87 9.05 -24.30
C ARG A 156 -17.30 10.45 -23.89
N ASP A 157 -17.03 10.83 -22.64
CA ASP A 157 -17.48 12.08 -22.05
C ASP A 157 -16.46 13.22 -22.25
N ASP A 158 -15.30 12.94 -22.86
CA ASP A 158 -14.20 13.90 -23.05
C ASP A 158 -13.67 13.88 -24.50
N GLU A 159 -13.91 14.98 -25.23
CA GLU A 159 -13.43 15.19 -26.61
C GLU A 159 -11.99 15.73 -26.67
N SER A 160 -11.33 15.91 -25.53
CA SER A 160 -9.95 16.39 -25.44
C SER A 160 -8.95 15.33 -25.93
N LEU A 161 -7.69 15.75 -26.11
CA LEU A 161 -6.59 14.82 -26.40
C LEU A 161 -6.45 13.73 -25.33
N ILE A 162 -6.68 14.08 -24.06
CA ILE A 162 -6.69 13.12 -22.94
C ILE A 162 -7.84 12.13 -23.10
N GLY A 163 -9.04 12.58 -23.49
CA GLY A 163 -10.19 11.72 -23.77
C GLY A 163 -9.91 10.75 -24.91
N ALA A 164 -9.22 11.19 -25.98
CA ALA A 164 -8.82 10.32 -27.08
C ALA A 164 -7.80 9.25 -26.64
N VAL A 165 -6.80 9.64 -25.82
CA VAL A 165 -5.82 8.71 -25.23
C VAL A 165 -6.52 7.72 -24.28
N PHE A 166 -7.45 8.19 -23.44
CA PHE A 166 -8.21 7.36 -22.52
C PHE A 166 -9.09 6.35 -23.28
N HIS A 167 -9.83 6.80 -24.30
CA HIS A 167 -10.63 5.92 -25.14
C HIS A 167 -9.81 4.80 -25.78
N ARG A 168 -8.64 5.16 -26.34
CA ARG A 168 -7.74 4.19 -26.94
C ARG A 168 -7.15 3.23 -25.89
N TYR A 169 -6.84 3.74 -24.69
CA TYR A 169 -6.33 2.94 -23.58
C TYR A 169 -7.34 1.86 -23.17
N GLU A 170 -8.61 2.20 -23.02
CA GLU A 170 -9.67 1.22 -22.72
C GLU A 170 -9.85 0.17 -23.83
N GLN A 171 -9.75 0.60 -25.10
CA GLN A 171 -9.83 -0.34 -26.22
C GLN A 171 -8.66 -1.33 -26.24
N GLU A 172 -7.44 -0.83 -26.01
CA GLU A 172 -6.24 -1.67 -25.96
C GLU A 172 -6.28 -2.66 -24.77
N LEU A 173 -6.67 -2.20 -23.57
CA LEU A 173 -6.84 -3.09 -22.41
C LEU A 173 -7.87 -4.20 -22.71
N ARG A 174 -8.98 -3.85 -23.35
CA ARG A 174 -10.00 -4.83 -23.73
C ARG A 174 -9.48 -5.83 -24.76
N ALA A 175 -8.74 -5.37 -25.76
CA ALA A 175 -8.15 -6.23 -26.79
C ALA A 175 -7.14 -7.21 -26.21
N LEU A 176 -6.36 -6.76 -25.21
CA LEU A 176 -5.38 -7.56 -24.48
C LEU A 176 -6.01 -8.48 -23.41
N ASN A 177 -7.32 -8.43 -23.22
CA ASN A 177 -7.99 -9.05 -22.09
C ASN A 177 -7.32 -8.70 -20.76
N ALA A 178 -7.04 -7.41 -20.55
CA ALA A 178 -6.36 -6.87 -19.38
C ALA A 178 -7.26 -5.84 -18.67
N MET A 179 -7.05 -5.68 -17.38
CA MET A 179 -7.65 -4.66 -16.52
C MET A 179 -6.57 -4.03 -15.67
N ASP A 180 -6.63 -2.74 -15.41
CA ASP A 180 -5.80 -2.10 -14.40
C ASP A 180 -6.48 -2.14 -13.00
N PHE A 181 -5.81 -1.62 -11.98
CA PHE A 181 -6.37 -1.61 -10.62
C PHE A 181 -7.65 -0.78 -10.50
N ASP A 182 -7.75 0.34 -11.22
CA ASP A 182 -8.97 1.16 -11.23
C ASP A 182 -10.13 0.42 -11.91
N ASP A 183 -9.84 -0.36 -12.95
CA ASP A 183 -10.83 -1.19 -13.62
C ASP A 183 -11.41 -2.27 -12.72
N LEU A 184 -10.64 -2.82 -11.79
CA LEU A 184 -11.18 -3.83 -10.86
C LEU A 184 -12.35 -3.26 -10.06
N LEU A 185 -12.26 -2.02 -9.60
CA LEU A 185 -13.33 -1.34 -8.89
C LEU A 185 -14.45 -0.93 -9.86
N ALA A 186 -14.13 -0.19 -10.92
CA ALA A 186 -15.10 0.36 -11.87
C ALA A 186 -15.94 -0.74 -12.52
N HIS A 187 -15.31 -1.82 -12.99
CA HIS A 187 -16.01 -2.92 -13.62
C HIS A 187 -16.82 -3.77 -12.63
N SER A 188 -16.39 -3.89 -11.37
CA SER A 188 -17.17 -4.56 -10.34
C SER A 188 -18.43 -3.79 -10.00
N VAL A 189 -18.33 -2.47 -9.84
CA VAL A 189 -19.50 -1.59 -9.62
C VAL A 189 -20.43 -1.67 -10.81
N ARG A 190 -19.91 -1.53 -12.02
CA ARG A 190 -20.70 -1.63 -13.26
C ARG A 190 -21.41 -2.98 -13.38
N LEU A 191 -20.72 -4.09 -13.10
CA LEU A 191 -21.27 -5.43 -13.15
C LEU A 191 -22.43 -5.60 -12.17
N LEU A 192 -22.29 -5.11 -10.94
CA LEU A 192 -23.33 -5.19 -9.92
C LEU A 192 -24.50 -4.22 -10.19
N SER A 193 -24.26 -3.12 -10.89
CA SER A 193 -25.31 -2.13 -11.22
C SER A 193 -26.11 -2.52 -12.44
N GLU A 194 -25.45 -2.99 -13.53
CA GLU A 194 -26.09 -3.33 -14.80
C GLU A 194 -26.72 -4.73 -14.79
N PHE A 195 -26.29 -5.67 -13.93
CA PHE A 195 -26.76 -7.06 -13.90
C PHE A 195 -27.39 -7.41 -12.54
N PRO A 196 -28.73 -7.21 -12.38
CA PRO A 196 -29.40 -7.45 -11.11
C PRO A 196 -29.28 -8.86 -10.56
N GLU A 197 -29.15 -9.87 -11.43
CA GLU A 197 -28.96 -11.26 -11.03
C GLU A 197 -27.58 -11.50 -10.41
N VAL A 198 -26.55 -10.83 -10.92
CA VAL A 198 -25.20 -10.88 -10.33
C VAL A 198 -25.21 -10.16 -8.98
N ARG A 199 -25.84 -9.00 -8.90
CA ARG A 199 -26.01 -8.27 -7.64
C ARG A 199 -26.72 -9.13 -6.59
N ALA A 200 -27.86 -9.72 -6.92
CA ALA A 200 -28.62 -10.58 -6.01
C ALA A 200 -27.78 -11.79 -5.53
N LYS A 201 -26.99 -12.42 -6.42
CA LYS A 201 -26.06 -13.50 -6.09
C LYS A 201 -25.03 -13.07 -5.02
N TRP A 202 -24.47 -11.86 -5.14
CA TRP A 202 -23.46 -11.37 -4.20
C TRP A 202 -24.08 -10.83 -2.91
N GLN A 203 -25.26 -10.23 -2.97
CA GLN A 203 -26.05 -9.84 -1.80
C GLN A 203 -26.46 -11.05 -0.95
N ALA A 204 -26.87 -12.16 -1.57
CA ALA A 204 -27.19 -13.40 -0.86
C ALA A 204 -26.00 -13.99 -0.08
N LYS A 205 -24.77 -13.67 -0.53
CA LYS A 205 -23.51 -14.03 0.15
C LYS A 205 -23.03 -12.97 1.15
N THR A 206 -23.79 -11.89 1.37
CA THR A 206 -23.37 -10.74 2.18
C THR A 206 -24.50 -10.31 3.09
N ARG A 207 -24.71 -11.04 4.19
CA ARG A 207 -25.69 -10.66 5.23
C ARG A 207 -25.18 -9.51 6.08
N HIS A 208 -23.88 -9.56 6.45
CA HIS A 208 -23.22 -8.51 7.21
C HIS A 208 -21.97 -8.07 6.46
N LEU A 209 -21.90 -6.77 6.16
CA LEU A 209 -20.71 -6.14 5.55
C LEU A 209 -20.05 -5.22 6.56
N LEU A 210 -18.79 -5.48 6.87
CA LEU A 210 -17.98 -4.66 7.76
C LEU A 210 -16.85 -4.02 6.95
N VAL A 211 -16.63 -2.71 7.10
CA VAL A 211 -15.60 -1.96 6.37
C VAL A 211 -14.72 -1.25 7.38
N ASP A 212 -13.41 -1.55 7.35
CA ASP A 212 -12.40 -0.84 8.15
C ASP A 212 -11.77 0.31 7.36
N GLU A 213 -11.23 1.32 8.07
CA GLU A 213 -10.62 2.53 7.51
C GLU A 213 -11.52 3.26 6.50
N PHE A 214 -12.83 3.35 6.78
CA PHE A 214 -13.84 3.86 5.86
C PHE A 214 -13.58 5.30 5.37
N GLN A 215 -12.85 6.13 6.14
CA GLN A 215 -12.45 7.48 5.76
C GLN A 215 -11.50 7.54 4.55
N ASP A 216 -10.90 6.42 4.16
CA ASP A 216 -10.00 6.34 3.01
C ASP A 216 -10.71 5.82 1.75
N THR A 217 -12.02 5.60 1.81
CA THR A 217 -12.80 5.13 0.65
C THR A 217 -12.98 6.21 -0.40
N ASN A 218 -12.91 5.81 -1.66
CA ASN A 218 -13.31 6.63 -2.80
C ASN A 218 -14.78 6.39 -3.17
N ARG A 219 -15.28 7.14 -4.14
CA ARG A 219 -16.66 7.04 -4.62
C ARG A 219 -17.03 5.62 -5.09
N LEU A 220 -16.19 4.99 -5.92
CA LEU A 220 -16.47 3.64 -6.42
C LEU A 220 -16.52 2.58 -5.30
N GLN A 221 -15.70 2.72 -4.28
CA GLN A 221 -15.73 1.82 -3.12
C GLN A 221 -17.00 1.99 -2.31
N LEU A 222 -17.48 3.22 -2.14
CA LEU A 222 -18.78 3.49 -1.52
C LEU A 222 -19.94 2.90 -2.35
N GLU A 223 -19.93 3.08 -3.67
CA GLU A 223 -20.91 2.49 -4.57
C GLU A 223 -20.87 0.95 -4.51
N LEU A 224 -19.68 0.35 -4.46
CA LEU A 224 -19.53 -1.10 -4.27
C LEU A 224 -20.16 -1.57 -2.95
N VAL A 225 -19.88 -0.88 -1.84
CA VAL A 225 -20.49 -1.16 -0.53
C VAL A 225 -22.03 -1.12 -0.65
N SER A 226 -22.56 -0.07 -1.27
CA SER A 226 -24.01 0.10 -1.47
C SER A 226 -24.64 -0.99 -2.34
N CYS A 227 -23.93 -1.47 -3.37
CA CYS A 227 -24.39 -2.58 -4.22
C CYS A 227 -24.40 -3.93 -3.49
N LEU A 228 -23.48 -4.15 -2.55
CA LEU A 228 -23.31 -5.44 -1.87
C LEU A 228 -24.26 -5.65 -0.70
N VAL A 229 -24.77 -4.58 -0.09
CA VAL A 229 -25.69 -4.70 1.04
C VAL A 229 -27.14 -4.85 0.56
N SER A 230 -27.94 -5.59 1.33
CA SER A 230 -29.36 -5.81 1.08
C SER A 230 -30.13 -5.76 2.40
N GLY A 231 -31.44 -5.69 2.28
CA GLY A 231 -32.33 -5.56 3.42
C GLY A 231 -32.77 -4.12 3.69
N LYS A 232 -33.78 -3.96 4.54
CA LYS A 232 -34.29 -2.67 4.98
C LYS A 232 -34.61 -2.77 6.47
N PRO A 233 -33.69 -2.29 7.32
CA PRO A 233 -32.41 -1.62 7.03
C PRO A 233 -31.29 -2.58 6.58
N PRO A 234 -30.27 -2.09 5.84
CA PRO A 234 -29.13 -2.91 5.44
C PRO A 234 -28.15 -3.10 6.58
N ASN A 235 -27.57 -4.30 6.72
CA ASN A 235 -26.57 -4.60 7.75
C ASN A 235 -25.16 -4.23 7.29
N VAL A 236 -24.83 -2.96 7.40
CA VAL A 236 -23.50 -2.40 7.10
C VAL A 236 -22.90 -1.78 8.36
N CYS A 237 -21.68 -2.18 8.69
CA CYS A 237 -20.90 -1.61 9.78
C CYS A 237 -19.63 -1.01 9.22
N VAL A 238 -19.45 0.29 9.35
CA VAL A 238 -18.23 0.97 8.94
C VAL A 238 -17.49 1.50 10.15
N VAL A 239 -16.15 1.37 10.11
CA VAL A 239 -15.27 1.90 11.14
C VAL A 239 -14.24 2.81 10.49
N GLY A 240 -14.01 3.97 11.09
CA GLY A 240 -13.05 4.92 10.56
C GLY A 240 -12.77 6.07 11.51
N ASP A 241 -11.79 6.86 11.10
CA ASP A 241 -11.37 8.10 11.74
C ASP A 241 -11.19 9.19 10.68
N ASP A 242 -12.15 10.09 10.58
CA ASP A 242 -12.09 11.23 9.64
C ASP A 242 -10.84 12.10 9.86
N ASP A 243 -10.29 12.12 11.09
CA ASP A 243 -9.05 12.80 11.42
C ASP A 243 -7.79 12.07 10.90
N GLN A 244 -7.91 10.85 10.36
CA GLN A 244 -6.84 10.08 9.75
C GLN A 244 -7.03 9.89 8.23
N SER A 245 -7.91 10.64 7.56
CA SER A 245 -8.06 10.64 6.10
C SER A 245 -6.91 11.40 5.46
N ILE A 246 -5.94 10.67 4.89
CA ILE A 246 -4.68 11.21 4.32
C ILE A 246 -4.38 10.70 2.89
N TYR A 247 -5.36 10.10 2.22
CA TYR A 247 -5.24 9.54 0.87
C TYR A 247 -6.12 10.28 -0.15
N GLY A 248 -6.44 11.57 0.07
CA GLY A 248 -7.18 12.40 -0.88
C GLY A 248 -6.50 12.47 -2.24
N TRP A 249 -5.17 12.48 -2.28
CA TRP A 249 -4.38 12.43 -3.49
C TRP A 249 -4.51 11.10 -4.29
N ARG A 250 -5.01 10.02 -3.66
CA ARG A 250 -5.41 8.74 -4.28
C ARG A 250 -6.91 8.66 -4.56
N GLY A 251 -7.64 9.76 -4.41
CA GLY A 251 -9.08 9.82 -4.65
C GLY A 251 -9.94 9.43 -3.45
N ALA A 252 -9.38 9.32 -2.24
CA ALA A 252 -10.18 9.12 -1.03
C ALA A 252 -11.05 10.36 -0.77
N GLU A 253 -12.30 10.14 -0.39
CA GLU A 253 -13.29 11.19 -0.13
C GLU A 253 -13.73 11.14 1.34
N VAL A 254 -13.21 12.06 2.15
CA VAL A 254 -13.58 12.13 3.58
C VAL A 254 -15.07 12.38 3.80
N SER A 255 -15.77 12.95 2.80
CA SER A 255 -17.24 13.10 2.81
C SER A 255 -17.97 11.77 2.99
N ASN A 256 -17.42 10.64 2.52
CA ASN A 256 -18.05 9.34 2.67
C ASN A 256 -18.32 8.97 4.13
N ILE A 257 -17.39 9.28 5.04
CA ILE A 257 -17.58 9.04 6.48
C ILE A 257 -18.32 10.20 7.17
N LEU A 258 -18.08 11.45 6.75
CA LEU A 258 -18.71 12.61 7.32
C LEU A 258 -20.22 12.69 7.02
N GLU A 259 -20.61 12.18 5.87
CA GLU A 259 -21.97 12.23 5.34
C GLU A 259 -22.58 10.81 5.23
N PHE A 260 -22.12 9.87 6.07
CA PHE A 260 -22.54 8.47 6.03
C PHE A 260 -24.06 8.29 6.09
N GLU A 261 -24.76 9.12 6.86
CA GLU A 261 -26.23 9.09 6.98
C GLU A 261 -26.97 9.41 5.68
N ASN A 262 -26.33 10.14 4.74
CA ASN A 262 -26.91 10.41 3.43
C ASN A 262 -26.94 9.15 2.55
N HIS A 263 -26.04 8.20 2.77
CA HIS A 263 -25.92 6.95 2.02
C HIS A 263 -26.67 5.80 2.69
N PHE A 264 -26.66 5.78 4.04
CA PHE A 264 -27.30 4.75 4.86
C PHE A 264 -28.16 5.43 5.94
N PRO A 265 -29.49 5.61 5.64
CA PRO A 265 -30.38 6.38 6.52
C PRO A 265 -30.52 5.76 7.92
N ASN A 266 -30.65 6.64 8.91
CA ASN A 266 -30.82 6.31 10.34
C ASN A 266 -29.71 5.41 10.92
N PRO A 267 -28.41 5.73 10.70
CA PRO A 267 -27.35 4.92 11.25
C PRO A 267 -27.24 5.11 12.75
N ARG A 268 -26.85 4.06 13.44
CA ARG A 268 -26.36 4.21 14.81
C ARG A 268 -24.91 4.69 14.74
N ILE A 269 -24.60 5.80 15.41
CA ILE A 269 -23.25 6.37 15.47
C ILE A 269 -22.69 6.14 16.87
N ILE A 270 -21.54 5.45 16.97
CA ILE A 270 -20.83 5.18 18.23
C ILE A 270 -19.42 5.76 18.14
N ARG A 271 -19.02 6.52 19.18
CA ARG A 271 -17.70 7.15 19.26
C ARG A 271 -16.79 6.35 20.20
N LEU A 272 -15.61 5.97 19.69
CA LEU A 272 -14.55 5.37 20.51
C LEU A 272 -13.49 6.44 20.77
N GLU A 273 -13.44 6.95 22.00
CA GLU A 273 -12.58 8.06 22.40
C GLU A 273 -11.50 7.67 23.41
N GLN A 274 -11.69 6.52 24.10
CA GLN A 274 -10.68 6.00 25.01
C GLN A 274 -9.51 5.41 24.24
N ASN A 275 -8.35 6.03 24.38
CA ASN A 275 -7.12 5.61 23.73
C ASN A 275 -6.32 4.66 24.63
N TYR A 276 -5.74 3.62 24.03
CA TYR A 276 -4.93 2.60 24.72
C TYR A 276 -3.46 2.58 24.25
N ARG A 277 -3.08 3.52 23.40
CA ARG A 277 -1.77 3.57 22.75
C ARG A 277 -0.87 4.63 23.37
N SER A 278 -1.32 5.87 23.39
CA SER A 278 -0.50 7.05 23.64
C SER A 278 -0.74 7.64 25.04
N THR A 279 0.25 8.37 25.56
CA THR A 279 0.12 9.14 26.81
C THR A 279 -0.78 10.35 26.62
N ASN A 280 -1.33 10.87 27.74
CA ASN A 280 -2.18 12.08 27.72
C ASN A 280 -1.48 13.33 27.19
N SER A 281 -0.17 13.46 27.36
CA SER A 281 0.61 14.59 26.83
C SER A 281 0.56 14.61 25.30
N ILE A 282 0.79 13.45 24.66
CA ILE A 282 0.73 13.29 23.21
C ILE A 282 -0.70 13.53 22.72
N LEU A 283 -1.70 12.92 23.36
CA LEU A 283 -3.11 13.08 22.97
C LEU A 283 -3.60 14.50 23.10
N SER A 284 -3.18 15.23 24.14
CA SER A 284 -3.57 16.62 24.35
C SER A 284 -3.03 17.54 23.25
N ALA A 285 -1.77 17.33 22.82
CA ALA A 285 -1.20 18.06 21.70
C ALA A 285 -1.89 17.71 20.37
N ALA A 286 -2.13 16.41 20.12
CA ALA A 286 -2.83 15.93 18.92
C ALA A 286 -4.29 16.44 18.85
N ASN A 287 -5.03 16.43 19.96
CA ASN A 287 -6.39 16.97 20.03
C ASN A 287 -6.43 18.48 19.73
N ARG A 288 -5.44 19.25 20.21
CA ARG A 288 -5.34 20.69 19.90
C ARG A 288 -5.13 20.90 18.41
N LEU A 289 -4.18 20.19 17.82
CA LEU A 289 -3.89 20.27 16.39
C LEU A 289 -5.14 20.04 15.55
N ILE A 290 -5.79 18.90 15.75
CA ILE A 290 -6.86 18.48 14.86
C ILE A 290 -8.16 19.26 15.03
N ALA A 291 -8.32 19.93 16.17
CA ALA A 291 -9.46 20.81 16.41
C ALA A 291 -9.52 22.02 15.45
N HIS A 292 -8.43 22.37 14.78
CA HIS A 292 -8.39 23.41 13.77
C HIS A 292 -8.98 23.01 12.41
N ASN A 293 -9.25 21.73 12.19
CA ASN A 293 -9.96 21.29 10.98
C ASN A 293 -11.47 21.56 11.13
N PRO A 294 -12.08 22.34 10.21
CA PRO A 294 -13.48 22.73 10.34
C PRO A 294 -14.46 21.59 10.02
N ARG A 295 -14.10 20.71 9.07
CA ARG A 295 -14.96 19.59 8.65
C ARG A 295 -14.48 18.30 9.30
N ARG A 296 -15.07 17.96 10.46
CA ARG A 296 -14.79 16.73 11.21
C ARG A 296 -15.93 16.37 12.14
N HIS A 297 -16.05 15.09 12.47
CA HIS A 297 -16.90 14.65 13.56
C HIS A 297 -16.28 15.01 14.92
N PRO A 298 -17.04 15.66 15.84
CA PRO A 298 -16.53 16.02 17.14
C PRO A 298 -16.16 14.76 17.95
N LYS A 299 -14.89 14.66 18.32
CA LYS A 299 -14.36 13.62 19.21
C LYS A 299 -13.10 14.11 19.90
N ARG A 300 -12.82 13.60 21.11
CA ARG A 300 -11.64 13.94 21.91
C ARG A 300 -11.02 12.68 22.48
N LEU A 301 -9.80 12.40 22.10
CA LEU A 301 -9.07 11.26 22.63
C LEU A 301 -8.60 11.52 24.06
N TRP A 302 -8.71 10.51 24.91
CA TRP A 302 -8.26 10.54 26.28
C TRP A 302 -7.73 9.14 26.72
N CYS A 303 -6.80 9.15 27.67
CA CYS A 303 -6.24 7.92 28.26
C CYS A 303 -6.38 7.96 29.79
N PRO A 304 -6.84 6.87 30.43
CA PRO A 304 -6.93 6.86 31.89
C PRO A 304 -5.56 6.79 32.53
N GLY A 305 -5.19 7.79 33.33
CA GLY A 305 -4.13 7.71 34.32
C GLY A 305 -2.67 7.90 33.87
N GLN A 306 -2.35 7.99 32.59
CA GLN A 306 -0.96 8.15 32.13
C GLN A 306 -0.72 9.60 31.62
N HIS A 307 -0.10 10.46 32.42
CA HIS A 307 0.27 11.80 31.95
C HIS A 307 1.36 11.74 30.86
N GLY A 308 2.42 10.96 31.08
CA GLY A 308 3.57 10.83 30.17
C GLY A 308 4.48 12.06 30.18
N GLU A 309 5.59 11.96 29.46
CA GLU A 309 6.52 13.07 29.22
C GLU A 309 5.88 14.12 28.32
N SER A 310 6.32 15.39 28.45
CA SER A 310 5.92 16.45 27.55
C SER A 310 6.41 16.16 26.12
N VAL A 311 5.63 16.61 25.13
CA VAL A 311 6.05 16.61 23.73
C VAL A 311 7.17 17.63 23.55
N ARG A 312 8.34 17.22 23.10
CA ARG A 312 9.49 18.12 22.90
C ARG A 312 9.47 18.67 21.49
N VAL A 313 9.54 19.99 21.34
CA VAL A 313 9.70 20.68 20.04
C VAL A 313 11.06 21.36 20.04
N ILE A 314 11.92 20.99 19.08
CA ILE A 314 13.32 21.41 19.08
C ILE A 314 13.67 22.12 17.79
N ALA A 315 14.10 23.39 17.94
CA ALA A 315 14.64 24.18 16.84
C ALA A 315 16.14 23.90 16.68
N VAL A 316 16.52 23.35 15.51
CA VAL A 316 17.93 23.04 15.21
C VAL A 316 18.48 23.99 14.13
N PRO A 317 19.80 24.24 14.09
CA PRO A 317 20.42 25.15 13.12
C PRO A 317 20.19 24.76 11.66
N ASP A 318 20.44 23.49 11.33
CA ASP A 318 20.36 22.97 9.96
C ASP A 318 20.00 21.47 9.90
N ASP A 319 19.78 20.97 8.69
CA ASP A 319 19.37 19.59 8.41
C ASP A 319 20.43 18.53 8.79
N ARG A 320 21.72 18.88 8.80
CA ARG A 320 22.79 18.00 9.25
C ARG A 320 22.78 17.88 10.77
N THR A 321 22.65 19.00 11.45
CA THR A 321 22.52 19.05 12.93
C THR A 321 21.25 18.31 13.38
N GLU A 322 20.14 18.40 12.60
CA GLU A 322 18.91 17.63 12.86
C GLU A 322 19.17 16.13 12.86
N ALA A 323 19.84 15.62 11.82
CA ALA A 323 20.17 14.21 11.71
C ALA A 323 21.10 13.73 12.82
N GLU A 324 22.12 14.52 13.17
CA GLU A 324 23.04 14.24 14.25
C GLU A 324 22.34 14.22 15.62
N PHE A 325 21.52 15.23 15.91
CA PHE A 325 20.71 15.31 17.12
C PHE A 325 19.81 14.07 17.29
N VAL A 326 19.01 13.75 16.27
CA VAL A 326 18.11 12.58 16.31
C VAL A 326 18.89 11.29 16.55
N THR A 327 20.04 11.12 15.89
CA THR A 327 20.85 9.91 16.03
C THR A 327 21.45 9.79 17.44
N HIS A 328 21.86 10.90 18.05
CA HIS A 328 22.36 10.92 19.43
C HIS A 328 21.25 10.65 20.47
N GLU A 329 20.05 11.21 20.27
CA GLU A 329 18.87 10.91 21.11
C GLU A 329 18.51 9.43 21.02
N VAL A 330 18.51 8.83 19.82
CA VAL A 330 18.29 7.40 19.63
C VAL A 330 19.36 6.56 20.34
N ALA A 331 20.63 6.94 20.24
CA ALA A 331 21.72 6.27 20.94
C ALA A 331 21.56 6.33 22.47
N ALA A 332 21.04 7.43 22.98
CA ALA A 332 20.74 7.59 24.41
C ALA A 332 19.54 6.75 24.87
N LEU A 333 18.50 6.61 24.04
CA LEU A 333 17.32 5.78 24.32
C LEU A 333 17.64 4.27 24.31
N CYS A 334 18.63 3.83 23.56
CA CYS A 334 18.99 2.43 23.37
C CYS A 334 20.38 2.08 23.94
N PRO A 335 20.69 2.37 25.22
CA PRO A 335 22.01 2.14 25.78
C PRO A 335 22.32 0.64 25.90
N GLY A 336 23.43 0.22 25.30
CA GLY A 336 23.93 -1.15 25.42
C GLY A 336 23.08 -2.25 24.79
N GLY A 337 22.15 -1.89 23.85
CA GLY A 337 21.26 -2.84 23.18
C GLY A 337 20.10 -3.34 24.05
N SER A 338 19.80 -2.68 25.17
CA SER A 338 18.75 -3.07 26.12
C SER A 338 17.34 -2.61 25.69
N ALA A 339 17.20 -1.49 24.97
CA ALA A 339 15.97 -1.12 24.31
C ALA A 339 16.07 -1.55 22.84
N SER A 340 15.07 -2.27 22.36
CA SER A 340 15.03 -2.71 20.97
C SER A 340 14.90 -1.50 20.05
N HIS A 341 15.80 -1.35 19.10
CA HIS A 341 15.74 -0.31 18.07
C HIS A 341 14.40 -0.34 17.28
N LYS A 342 13.74 -1.50 17.25
CA LYS A 342 12.37 -1.65 16.67
C LYS A 342 11.34 -0.75 17.32
N GLN A 343 11.56 -0.30 18.55
CA GLN A 343 10.64 0.57 19.27
C GLN A 343 10.76 2.05 18.89
N VAL A 344 11.77 2.40 18.06
CA VAL A 344 12.06 3.78 17.66
C VAL A 344 11.73 3.97 16.18
N ALA A 345 11.03 5.06 15.86
CA ALA A 345 10.82 5.51 14.49
C ALA A 345 11.25 6.97 14.30
N VAL A 346 11.89 7.23 13.16
CA VAL A 346 12.08 8.59 12.64
C VAL A 346 11.16 8.76 11.45
N ILE A 347 10.21 9.67 11.59
CA ILE A 347 9.13 9.89 10.64
C ILE A 347 9.35 11.24 9.96
N TYR A 348 9.26 11.27 8.64
CA TYR A 348 9.48 12.46 7.83
C TYR A 348 8.45 12.59 6.71
N ARG A 349 8.38 13.78 6.09
CA ARG A 349 7.40 14.08 5.03
C ARG A 349 7.85 13.54 3.66
N MET A 350 9.14 13.59 3.35
CA MET A 350 9.70 13.22 2.04
C MET A 350 10.88 12.26 2.18
N ASN A 351 10.98 11.27 1.30
CA ASN A 351 12.06 10.29 1.28
C ASN A 351 13.47 10.92 1.16
N ALA A 352 13.59 12.10 0.53
CA ALA A 352 14.86 12.80 0.43
C ALA A 352 15.49 13.17 1.79
N GLN A 353 14.68 13.25 2.86
CA GLN A 353 15.14 13.54 4.21
C GLN A 353 15.89 12.37 4.86
N SER A 354 15.68 11.13 4.40
CA SER A 354 16.32 9.94 4.98
C SER A 354 17.83 9.92 4.80
N ARG A 355 18.37 10.52 3.72
CA ARG A 355 19.77 10.42 3.35
C ARG A 355 20.74 10.85 4.47
N LEU A 356 20.51 12.03 5.08
CA LEU A 356 21.37 12.54 6.15
C LEU A 356 21.22 11.70 7.43
N LEU A 357 20.02 11.20 7.71
CA LEU A 357 19.79 10.25 8.79
C LEU A 357 20.59 8.97 8.57
N GLU A 358 20.50 8.35 7.39
CA GLU A 358 21.21 7.14 7.05
C GLU A 358 22.74 7.31 7.20
N GLU A 359 23.28 8.45 6.77
CA GLU A 359 24.69 8.81 6.94
C GLU A 359 25.04 8.89 8.43
N SER A 360 24.21 9.56 9.25
CA SER A 360 24.45 9.73 10.67
C SER A 360 24.32 8.41 11.45
N PHE A 361 23.31 7.58 11.16
CA PHE A 361 23.11 6.26 11.77
C PHE A 361 24.29 5.31 11.46
N ARG A 362 24.77 5.30 10.20
CA ARG A 362 25.96 4.51 9.81
C ARG A 362 27.22 4.93 10.57
N ARG A 363 27.43 6.25 10.75
CA ARG A 363 28.59 6.78 11.48
C ARG A 363 28.61 6.30 12.93
N LEU A 364 27.45 6.23 13.61
CA LEU A 364 27.33 5.74 14.98
C LEU A 364 27.09 4.22 15.07
N ARG A 365 27.10 3.50 13.94
CA ARG A 365 26.84 2.05 13.85
C ARG A 365 25.51 1.62 14.48
N ILE A 366 24.50 2.47 14.41
CA ILE A 366 23.15 2.15 14.87
C ILE A 366 22.40 1.46 13.72
N PRO A 367 21.85 0.26 13.95
CA PRO A 367 21.09 -0.43 12.92
C PRO A 367 19.79 0.33 12.60
N TYR A 368 19.48 0.48 11.33
CA TYR A 368 18.26 1.11 10.86
C TYR A 368 17.70 0.35 9.66
N ARG A 369 16.43 0.57 9.39
CA ARG A 369 15.75 0.11 8.17
C ARG A 369 14.98 1.26 7.54
N LEU A 370 15.03 1.35 6.23
CA LEU A 370 14.28 2.30 5.43
C LEU A 370 13.00 1.64 4.94
N VAL A 371 11.83 2.18 5.31
CA VAL A 371 10.53 1.72 4.85
C VAL A 371 10.08 2.58 3.67
N GLY A 372 9.67 1.93 2.56
CA GLY A 372 9.33 2.64 1.31
C GLY A 372 10.47 2.64 0.28
N GLY A 373 11.47 1.76 0.41
CA GLY A 373 12.41 1.39 -0.65
C GLY A 373 11.68 0.71 -1.83
N ARG A 374 12.39 0.42 -2.94
CA ARG A 374 11.81 -0.35 -4.05
C ARG A 374 11.28 -1.69 -3.54
N SER A 375 9.99 -1.92 -3.69
CA SER A 375 9.33 -3.18 -3.33
C SER A 375 10.07 -4.38 -3.97
N PHE A 376 10.07 -5.53 -3.29
CA PHE A 376 10.58 -6.80 -3.82
C PHE A 376 10.00 -7.07 -5.22
N PHE A 377 8.70 -6.82 -5.40
CA PHE A 377 8.00 -7.03 -6.66
C PHE A 377 8.31 -6.01 -7.76
N GLU A 378 8.95 -4.88 -7.42
CA GLU A 378 9.43 -3.89 -8.40
C GLU A 378 10.84 -4.19 -8.92
N ARG A 379 11.53 -5.16 -8.35
CA ARG A 379 12.86 -5.59 -8.82
C ARG A 379 12.76 -6.17 -10.21
N ARG A 380 13.76 -5.86 -11.05
CA ARG A 380 13.77 -6.23 -12.46
C ARG A 380 13.58 -7.75 -12.65
N GLU A 381 14.34 -8.55 -11.94
CA GLU A 381 14.33 -10.01 -12.01
C GLU A 381 12.97 -10.60 -11.60
N ILE A 382 12.27 -9.97 -10.66
CA ILE A 382 10.94 -10.40 -10.21
C ILE A 382 9.87 -10.02 -11.24
N LYS A 383 9.97 -8.82 -11.84
CA LYS A 383 9.10 -8.42 -12.96
C LYS A 383 9.28 -9.31 -14.19
N ASP A 384 10.52 -9.69 -14.50
CA ASP A 384 10.80 -10.61 -15.60
C ASP A 384 10.16 -11.97 -15.34
N LEU A 385 10.31 -12.51 -14.13
CA LEU A 385 9.70 -13.76 -13.70
C LEU A 385 8.16 -13.72 -13.75
N THR A 386 7.57 -12.64 -13.26
CA THR A 386 6.12 -12.41 -13.34
C THR A 386 5.66 -12.39 -14.80
N ALA A 387 6.42 -11.75 -15.70
CA ALA A 387 6.09 -11.70 -17.13
C ALA A 387 6.16 -13.10 -17.78
N TYR A 388 7.13 -13.95 -17.42
CA TYR A 388 7.13 -15.35 -17.85
C TYR A 388 5.86 -16.08 -17.42
N ILE A 389 5.47 -15.98 -16.15
CA ILE A 389 4.25 -16.60 -15.63
C ILE A 389 3.02 -16.08 -16.38
N THR A 390 2.94 -14.76 -16.60
CA THR A 390 1.82 -14.14 -17.31
C THR A 390 1.69 -14.64 -18.73
N VAL A 391 2.78 -14.74 -19.50
CA VAL A 391 2.76 -15.25 -20.88
C VAL A 391 2.37 -16.72 -20.93
N LEU A 392 2.80 -17.53 -19.96
CA LEU A 392 2.38 -18.93 -19.87
C LEU A 392 0.88 -19.10 -19.64
N LEU A 393 0.24 -18.17 -18.93
CA LEU A 393 -1.21 -18.17 -18.66
C LEU A 393 -2.01 -17.45 -19.74
N ASN A 394 -1.52 -16.31 -20.18
CA ASN A 394 -2.16 -15.45 -21.18
C ASN A 394 -1.16 -15.03 -22.27
N PRO A 395 -0.99 -15.80 -23.34
CA PRO A 395 -0.07 -15.46 -24.42
C PRO A 395 -0.51 -14.24 -25.26
N SER A 396 -1.72 -13.72 -25.04
CA SER A 396 -2.19 -12.49 -25.67
C SER A 396 -1.76 -11.22 -24.92
N ASP A 397 -1.01 -11.36 -23.82
CA ASP A 397 -0.41 -10.24 -23.12
C ASP A 397 0.88 -9.81 -23.82
N ASP A 398 0.73 -8.92 -24.78
CA ASP A 398 1.85 -8.39 -25.58
C ASP A 398 2.88 -7.62 -24.75
N GLY A 399 2.45 -7.01 -23.62
CA GLY A 399 3.32 -6.30 -22.70
C GLY A 399 4.33 -7.23 -22.01
N SER A 400 3.82 -8.31 -21.41
CA SER A 400 4.65 -9.32 -20.78
C SER A 400 5.51 -10.06 -21.81
N LEU A 401 4.97 -10.33 -22.99
CA LEU A 401 5.72 -10.98 -24.08
C LEU A 401 6.90 -10.11 -24.54
N LEU A 402 6.68 -8.82 -24.75
CA LEU A 402 7.74 -7.86 -25.13
C LEU A 402 8.82 -7.75 -24.08
N ARG A 403 8.46 -7.92 -22.80
CA ARG A 403 9.42 -7.90 -21.70
C ARG A 403 10.37 -9.09 -21.74
N ILE A 404 9.88 -10.30 -22.04
CA ILE A 404 10.67 -11.52 -21.97
C ILE A 404 11.30 -11.93 -23.30
N ILE A 405 10.86 -11.40 -24.45
CA ILE A 405 11.30 -11.83 -25.77
C ILE A 405 12.83 -11.78 -25.96
N ASN A 406 13.49 -10.81 -25.29
CA ASN A 406 14.94 -10.63 -25.25
C ASN A 406 15.50 -10.62 -23.80
N SER A 407 14.84 -11.24 -22.87
CA SER A 407 15.32 -11.49 -21.52
C SER A 407 15.28 -13.00 -21.23
N PRO A 408 16.38 -13.76 -21.52
CA PRO A 408 17.73 -13.35 -21.95
C PRO A 408 17.80 -12.89 -23.42
N PRO A 409 18.93 -12.26 -23.86
CA PRO A 409 19.14 -11.87 -25.26
C PRO A 409 19.10 -13.06 -26.21
N ARG A 410 18.17 -13.04 -27.18
CA ARG A 410 17.98 -14.14 -28.17
C ARG A 410 18.37 -13.74 -29.59
N GLY A 411 18.85 -12.48 -29.77
CA GLY A 411 19.19 -11.98 -31.10
C GLY A 411 17.97 -11.54 -31.93
N ILE A 412 16.81 -11.36 -31.30
CA ILE A 412 15.61 -10.82 -31.93
C ILE A 412 15.73 -9.30 -31.89
N GLY A 413 16.19 -8.69 -32.98
CA GLY A 413 16.46 -7.25 -33.05
C GLY A 413 15.21 -6.39 -32.92
N ALA A 414 15.39 -5.11 -32.55
CA ALA A 414 14.29 -4.14 -32.40
C ALA A 414 13.43 -4.03 -33.67
N THR A 415 14.06 -4.05 -34.84
CA THR A 415 13.38 -3.98 -36.16
C THR A 415 12.44 -5.19 -36.36
N ALA A 416 12.84 -6.38 -35.92
CA ALA A 416 11.98 -7.57 -36.03
C ALA A 416 10.79 -7.48 -35.08
N VAL A 417 10.99 -6.94 -33.86
CA VAL A 417 9.90 -6.68 -32.91
C VAL A 417 8.93 -5.64 -33.43
N GLU A 418 9.42 -4.53 -34.00
CA GLU A 418 8.59 -3.49 -34.62
C GLU A 418 7.76 -4.03 -35.79
N LEU A 419 8.40 -4.85 -36.66
CA LEU A 419 7.71 -5.52 -37.76
C LEU A 419 6.60 -6.45 -37.23
N ALA A 420 6.87 -7.22 -36.15
CA ALA A 420 5.88 -8.09 -35.52
C ALA A 420 4.70 -7.30 -34.95
N LEU A 421 4.95 -6.16 -34.30
CA LEU A 421 3.91 -5.29 -33.77
C LEU A 421 3.05 -4.69 -34.89
N THR A 422 3.66 -4.26 -35.99
CA THR A 422 2.94 -3.75 -37.16
C THR A 422 2.07 -4.86 -37.79
N PHE A 423 2.65 -6.03 -38.02
CA PHE A 423 1.94 -7.17 -38.56
C PHE A 423 0.76 -7.63 -37.67
N SER A 424 0.99 -7.65 -36.36
CA SER A 424 -0.04 -7.94 -35.36
C SER A 424 -1.23 -6.97 -35.45
N ALA A 425 -0.93 -5.67 -35.53
CA ALA A 425 -1.96 -4.63 -35.63
C ALA A 425 -2.76 -4.70 -36.94
N GLU A 426 -2.10 -4.90 -38.08
CA GLU A 426 -2.71 -5.00 -39.39
C GLU A 426 -3.62 -6.22 -39.53
N ASN A 427 -3.20 -7.36 -38.99
CA ASN A 427 -3.91 -8.63 -39.07
C ASN A 427 -4.85 -8.92 -37.90
N LYS A 428 -4.93 -8.01 -36.90
CA LYS A 428 -5.73 -8.18 -35.66
C LYS A 428 -5.39 -9.47 -34.90
N LEU A 429 -4.12 -9.83 -34.87
CA LEU A 429 -3.57 -10.96 -34.14
C LEU A 429 -2.92 -10.50 -32.84
N SER A 430 -2.80 -11.38 -31.83
CA SER A 430 -1.87 -11.11 -30.71
C SER A 430 -0.43 -11.16 -31.21
N LEU A 431 0.50 -10.48 -30.51
CA LEU A 431 1.91 -10.52 -30.87
C LEU A 431 2.45 -11.96 -30.92
N PHE A 432 2.04 -12.82 -29.97
CA PHE A 432 2.45 -14.23 -29.96
C PHE A 432 1.97 -14.99 -31.21
N GLN A 433 0.76 -14.71 -31.69
CA GLN A 433 0.26 -15.28 -32.94
C GLN A 433 1.00 -14.73 -34.16
N ALA A 434 1.29 -13.42 -34.17
CA ALA A 434 2.06 -12.78 -35.22
C ALA A 434 3.47 -13.34 -35.33
N LEU A 435 4.15 -13.59 -34.19
CA LEU A 435 5.50 -14.19 -34.15
C LEU A 435 5.57 -15.60 -34.77
N ARG A 436 4.45 -16.31 -34.84
CA ARG A 436 4.36 -17.66 -35.42
C ARG A 436 3.77 -17.70 -36.83
N HIS A 437 3.38 -16.52 -37.35
CA HIS A 437 2.75 -16.44 -38.66
C HIS A 437 3.77 -16.55 -39.79
N GLY A 438 3.48 -17.40 -40.79
CA GLY A 438 4.41 -17.69 -41.89
C GLY A 438 4.86 -16.46 -42.66
N ASP A 439 3.94 -15.53 -42.99
CA ASP A 439 4.24 -14.31 -43.77
C ASP A 439 5.16 -13.36 -42.96
N TYR A 440 4.97 -13.24 -41.65
CA TYR A 440 5.88 -12.47 -40.80
C TYR A 440 7.27 -13.11 -40.74
N LEU A 441 7.34 -14.42 -40.55
CA LEU A 441 8.61 -15.17 -40.48
C LEU A 441 9.37 -15.10 -41.82
N ALA A 442 8.66 -15.12 -42.94
CA ALA A 442 9.25 -14.95 -44.27
C ALA A 442 9.85 -13.55 -44.50
N ALA A 443 9.31 -12.52 -43.83
CA ALA A 443 9.86 -11.16 -43.86
C ALA A 443 11.09 -10.97 -42.95
N CYS A 444 11.40 -11.93 -42.05
CA CYS A 444 12.56 -11.92 -41.19
C CYS A 444 13.78 -12.57 -41.83
N THR A 445 14.98 -12.25 -41.31
CA THR A 445 16.17 -13.05 -41.66
C THR A 445 16.03 -14.46 -41.10
N ARG A 446 16.58 -15.47 -41.77
CA ARG A 446 16.52 -16.87 -41.33
C ARG A 446 16.95 -17.05 -39.89
N LYS A 447 18.07 -16.42 -39.50
CA LYS A 447 18.58 -16.47 -38.11
C LYS A 447 17.58 -15.89 -37.09
N THR A 448 16.92 -14.78 -37.44
CA THR A 448 15.92 -14.15 -36.57
C THR A 448 14.65 -14.99 -36.52
N ALA A 449 14.20 -15.55 -37.65
CA ALA A 449 13.03 -16.43 -37.69
C ALA A 449 13.25 -17.71 -36.85
N ASP A 450 14.42 -18.33 -36.96
CA ASP A 450 14.78 -19.51 -36.15
C ASP A 450 14.79 -19.20 -34.66
N ALA A 451 15.35 -18.04 -34.24
CA ALA A 451 15.35 -17.59 -32.85
C ALA A 451 13.93 -17.33 -32.31
N ILE A 452 13.06 -16.73 -33.14
CA ILE A 452 11.66 -16.47 -32.79
C ILE A 452 10.89 -17.78 -32.62
N LEU A 453 11.05 -18.72 -33.55
CA LEU A 453 10.40 -20.03 -33.46
C LEU A 453 10.86 -20.80 -32.22
N THR A 454 12.17 -20.85 -31.96
CA THR A 454 12.72 -21.50 -30.76
C THR A 454 12.08 -20.92 -29.50
N PHE A 455 12.05 -19.61 -29.35
CA PHE A 455 11.41 -18.95 -28.22
C PHE A 455 9.91 -19.27 -28.13
N ALA A 456 9.17 -19.20 -29.23
CA ALA A 456 7.74 -19.49 -29.23
C ALA A 456 7.43 -20.94 -28.89
N ASP A 457 8.26 -21.88 -29.34
CA ASP A 457 8.12 -23.31 -29.06
C ASP A 457 8.48 -23.64 -27.59
N GLU A 458 9.51 -23.02 -27.02
CA GLU A 458 9.83 -23.11 -25.59
C GLU A 458 8.64 -22.68 -24.71
N ILE A 459 8.03 -21.53 -25.02
CA ILE A 459 6.86 -21.02 -24.30
C ILE A 459 5.67 -21.96 -24.46
N GLU A 460 5.38 -22.44 -25.67
CA GLU A 460 4.23 -23.34 -25.91
C GLU A 460 4.43 -24.69 -25.23
N ALA A 461 5.63 -25.26 -25.25
CA ALA A 461 5.96 -26.50 -24.54
C ALA A 461 5.74 -26.35 -23.01
N ALA A 462 6.17 -25.21 -22.43
CA ALA A 462 5.94 -24.94 -21.02
C ALA A 462 4.45 -24.73 -20.69
N ARG A 463 3.69 -24.09 -21.59
CA ARG A 463 2.23 -23.91 -21.47
C ARG A 463 1.48 -25.25 -21.46
N VAL A 464 1.86 -26.18 -22.30
CA VAL A 464 1.27 -27.54 -22.31
C VAL A 464 1.59 -28.27 -21.00
N ARG A 465 2.83 -28.20 -20.52
CA ARG A 465 3.22 -28.83 -19.24
C ARG A 465 2.47 -28.26 -18.04
N ILE A 466 2.23 -26.96 -17.99
CA ILE A 466 1.50 -26.29 -16.89
C ILE A 466 0.03 -26.74 -16.76
N GLN A 467 -0.58 -27.18 -17.86
CA GLN A 467 -1.95 -27.66 -17.87
C GLN A 467 -2.10 -29.07 -17.29
N THR A 468 -0.99 -29.78 -17.06
CA THR A 468 -1.00 -31.13 -16.49
C THR A 468 -1.45 -31.08 -15.02
N PRO A 469 -2.48 -31.83 -14.62
CA PRO A 469 -2.93 -31.87 -13.24
C PRO A 469 -1.81 -32.34 -12.29
N GLY A 470 -1.62 -31.55 -11.19
CA GLY A 470 -0.63 -31.87 -10.16
C GLY A 470 0.82 -31.49 -10.51
N VAL A 471 1.05 -30.74 -11.59
CA VAL A 471 2.39 -30.25 -11.93
C VAL A 471 2.94 -29.33 -10.82
N ASP A 472 4.21 -29.51 -10.49
CA ASP A 472 4.96 -28.58 -9.64
C ASP A 472 5.34 -27.33 -10.47
N CYS A 473 4.55 -26.27 -10.31
CA CYS A 473 4.72 -25.02 -11.08
C CYS A 473 6.06 -24.34 -10.77
N ALA A 474 6.54 -24.42 -9.53
CA ALA A 474 7.82 -23.81 -9.14
C ALA A 474 9.01 -24.53 -9.82
N HIS A 475 8.97 -25.86 -9.83
CA HIS A 475 10.00 -26.66 -10.51
C HIS A 475 9.97 -26.45 -12.02
N LEU A 476 8.77 -26.46 -12.63
CA LEU A 476 8.63 -26.23 -14.08
C LEU A 476 9.17 -24.86 -14.48
N LEU A 477 8.84 -23.80 -13.71
CA LEU A 477 9.31 -22.46 -14.00
C LEU A 477 10.83 -22.34 -13.80
N SER A 478 11.39 -22.96 -12.75
CA SER A 478 12.84 -23.03 -12.55
C SER A 478 13.54 -23.68 -13.74
N THR A 479 13.01 -24.81 -14.22
CA THR A 479 13.55 -25.52 -15.38
C THR A 479 13.51 -24.66 -16.65
N LEU A 480 12.39 -23.98 -16.91
CA LEU A 480 12.25 -23.08 -18.06
C LEU A 480 13.27 -21.94 -18.01
N LEU A 481 13.50 -21.33 -16.84
CA LEU A 481 14.47 -20.22 -16.68
C LEU A 481 15.91 -20.69 -16.87
N ASP A 482 16.21 -21.92 -16.49
CA ASP A 482 17.54 -22.53 -16.73
C ASP A 482 17.73 -22.90 -18.20
N GLU A 483 16.76 -23.58 -18.81
CA GLU A 483 16.79 -24.02 -20.22
C GLU A 483 16.90 -22.83 -21.19
N CYS A 484 16.14 -21.74 -20.95
CA CYS A 484 16.22 -20.53 -21.77
C CYS A 484 17.46 -19.66 -21.47
N GLY A 485 18.27 -20.02 -20.47
CA GLY A 485 19.51 -19.31 -20.12
C GLY A 485 19.31 -18.00 -19.33
N TYR A 486 18.11 -17.74 -18.77
CA TYR A 486 17.80 -16.52 -18.03
C TYR A 486 18.69 -16.32 -16.81
N LEU A 487 18.90 -17.35 -15.99
CA LEU A 487 19.74 -17.24 -14.78
C LEU A 487 21.21 -16.95 -15.11
N SER A 488 21.70 -17.49 -16.22
CA SER A 488 23.06 -17.21 -16.70
C SER A 488 23.21 -15.78 -17.21
N ASP A 489 22.20 -15.22 -17.86
CA ASP A 489 22.17 -13.83 -18.31
C ASP A 489 22.03 -12.86 -17.16
N LEU A 490 21.19 -13.18 -16.18
CA LEU A 490 21.01 -12.43 -14.95
C LEU A 490 22.36 -12.20 -14.25
N LYS A 491 23.17 -13.28 -14.12
CA LYS A 491 24.52 -13.21 -13.53
C LYS A 491 25.45 -12.31 -14.32
N ARG A 492 25.44 -12.41 -15.66
CA ARG A 492 26.30 -11.59 -16.52
C ARG A 492 25.93 -10.11 -16.56
N SER A 493 24.68 -9.80 -16.31
CA SER A 493 24.16 -8.41 -16.34
C SER A 493 24.45 -7.61 -15.08
N CYS A 494 24.96 -8.24 -14.01
CA CYS A 494 25.25 -7.59 -12.72
C CYS A 494 26.63 -6.93 -12.71
N ARG A 495 26.74 -5.83 -11.97
CA ARG A 495 27.98 -5.05 -11.84
C ARG A 495 28.96 -5.63 -10.81
N SER A 496 28.46 -6.42 -9.85
CA SER A 496 29.26 -7.06 -8.80
C SER A 496 28.75 -8.48 -8.52
N SER A 497 29.62 -9.30 -7.92
CA SER A 497 29.26 -10.64 -7.47
C SER A 497 28.18 -10.63 -6.37
N GLU A 498 28.19 -9.61 -5.51
CA GLU A 498 27.18 -9.43 -4.46
C GLU A 498 25.80 -9.14 -5.05
N GLU A 499 25.74 -8.26 -6.06
CA GLU A 499 24.50 -7.98 -6.79
C GLU A 499 23.97 -9.23 -7.49
N SER A 500 24.85 -10.01 -8.09
CA SER A 500 24.50 -11.28 -8.76
C SER A 500 23.89 -12.28 -7.79
N LEU A 501 24.52 -12.49 -6.63
CA LEU A 501 24.01 -13.37 -5.57
C LEU A 501 22.66 -12.91 -5.03
N SER A 502 22.52 -11.60 -4.80
CA SER A 502 21.28 -11.00 -4.31
C SER A 502 20.12 -11.21 -5.30
N ARG A 503 20.34 -10.97 -6.60
CA ARG A 503 19.30 -11.15 -7.63
C ARG A 503 18.93 -12.64 -7.83
N GLU A 504 19.91 -13.52 -7.78
CA GLU A 504 19.66 -14.97 -7.85
C GLU A 504 18.82 -15.45 -6.65
N GLU A 505 19.13 -14.96 -5.44
CA GLU A 505 18.36 -15.29 -4.24
C GLU A 505 16.92 -14.76 -4.32
N ASN A 506 16.71 -13.56 -4.86
CA ASN A 506 15.38 -13.02 -5.12
C ASN A 506 14.53 -13.93 -6.03
N VAL A 507 15.13 -14.46 -7.11
CA VAL A 507 14.44 -15.42 -8.00
C VAL A 507 14.10 -16.71 -7.25
N LYS A 508 15.04 -17.26 -6.46
CA LYS A 508 14.81 -18.45 -5.64
C LYS A 508 13.71 -18.23 -4.60
N GLU A 509 13.69 -17.06 -3.98
CA GLU A 509 12.66 -16.69 -3.00
C GLU A 509 11.27 -16.66 -3.63
N MET A 510 11.14 -16.05 -4.82
CA MET A 510 9.85 -16.04 -5.53
C MET A 510 9.41 -17.45 -5.96
N LEU A 511 10.33 -18.30 -6.42
CA LEU A 511 10.02 -19.70 -6.76
C LEU A 511 9.59 -20.50 -5.53
N ARG A 512 10.23 -20.30 -4.36
CA ARG A 512 9.80 -20.89 -3.08
C ARG A 512 8.40 -20.42 -2.69
N ALA A 513 8.14 -19.11 -2.78
CA ALA A 513 6.82 -18.55 -2.50
C ALA A 513 5.73 -19.15 -3.39
N LEU A 514 6.00 -19.37 -4.68
CA LEU A 514 5.10 -20.07 -5.60
C LEU A 514 4.84 -21.51 -5.15
N GLY A 515 5.88 -22.27 -4.80
CA GLY A 515 5.75 -23.64 -4.33
C GLY A 515 4.95 -23.76 -3.02
N ASP A 516 5.17 -22.84 -2.09
CA ASP A 516 4.43 -22.77 -0.81
C ASP A 516 2.97 -22.35 -1.03
N HIS A 517 2.72 -21.38 -1.93
CA HIS A 517 1.36 -21.03 -2.33
C HIS A 517 0.60 -22.24 -2.91
N GLN A 518 1.22 -22.97 -3.84
CA GLN A 518 0.59 -24.14 -4.46
C GLN A 518 0.28 -25.25 -3.44
N LYS A 519 1.19 -25.52 -2.49
CA LYS A 519 0.97 -26.48 -1.40
C LYS A 519 -0.18 -26.05 -0.46
N ARG A 520 -0.25 -24.77 -0.13
CA ARG A 520 -1.25 -24.19 0.80
C ARG A 520 -2.64 -24.14 0.18
N THR A 521 -2.75 -23.67 -1.06
CA THR A 521 -4.04 -23.38 -1.69
C THR A 521 -4.54 -24.49 -2.60
N ARG A 522 -3.68 -25.39 -3.06
CA ARG A 522 -3.91 -26.35 -4.14
C ARG A 522 -4.34 -25.70 -5.45
N GLN A 523 -4.05 -24.42 -5.62
CA GLN A 523 -4.35 -23.61 -6.80
C GLN A 523 -3.09 -23.40 -7.62
N GLY A 524 -3.27 -23.11 -8.93
CA GLY A 524 -2.16 -22.94 -9.88
C GLY A 524 -1.61 -21.52 -9.96
N LEU A 525 -0.84 -21.28 -11.02
CA LEU A 525 -0.14 -20.00 -11.27
C LEU A 525 -1.04 -18.78 -11.33
N GLN A 526 -2.30 -18.91 -11.80
CA GLN A 526 -3.21 -17.76 -11.87
C GLN A 526 -3.49 -17.17 -10.49
N SER A 527 -3.81 -18.04 -9.52
CA SER A 527 -4.06 -17.59 -8.15
C SER A 527 -2.83 -16.96 -7.50
N PHE A 528 -1.63 -17.44 -7.83
CA PHE A 528 -0.38 -16.85 -7.37
C PHE A 528 -0.13 -15.46 -7.97
N LEU A 529 -0.39 -15.27 -9.28
CA LEU A 529 -0.32 -13.95 -9.91
C LEU A 529 -1.33 -12.96 -9.32
N ASP A 530 -2.54 -13.42 -9.05
CA ASP A 530 -3.58 -12.61 -8.43
C ASP A 530 -3.13 -12.16 -7.01
N GLU A 531 -2.54 -13.07 -6.22
CA GLU A 531 -1.97 -12.74 -4.89
C GLU A 531 -0.83 -11.72 -5.02
N ILE A 532 0.12 -11.93 -5.94
CA ILE A 532 1.21 -10.98 -6.18
C ILE A 532 0.71 -9.62 -6.64
N SER A 533 -0.24 -9.59 -7.58
CA SER A 533 -0.78 -8.33 -8.10
C SER A 533 -1.45 -7.50 -7.00
N LEU A 534 -2.14 -8.18 -6.08
CA LEU A 534 -2.73 -7.54 -4.90
C LEU A 534 -1.68 -7.18 -3.83
N ASP A 535 -0.57 -7.95 -3.76
CA ASP A 535 0.53 -7.73 -2.81
C ASP A 535 1.54 -6.67 -3.27
N ARG A 536 1.54 -6.27 -4.53
CA ARG A 536 2.38 -5.15 -5.02
C ARG A 536 2.07 -3.82 -4.34
N GLU A 537 0.92 -3.70 -3.67
CA GLU A 537 0.65 -2.62 -2.72
C GLU A 537 1.26 -2.87 -1.33
N ARG A 538 1.99 -3.99 -1.12
CA ARG A 538 2.65 -4.24 0.16
C ARG A 538 3.78 -3.25 0.37
N GLU A 539 3.57 -2.38 1.32
CA GLU A 539 4.65 -1.83 2.13
C GLU A 539 5.31 -3.01 2.89
N GLU A 540 6.63 -3.14 2.83
CA GLU A 540 7.40 -4.13 3.62
C GLU A 540 6.94 -4.04 5.08
N ASP A 541 6.53 -5.17 5.68
CA ASP A 541 6.05 -5.16 7.07
C ASP A 541 7.19 -4.79 8.01
N PRO A 542 7.12 -3.63 8.68
CA PRO A 542 8.17 -3.21 9.61
C PRO A 542 8.38 -4.18 10.78
N LYS A 543 7.45 -5.10 11.06
CA LYS A 543 7.53 -6.04 12.18
C LYS A 543 8.38 -7.28 11.91
N GLU A 544 8.56 -7.68 10.64
CA GLU A 544 9.30 -8.90 10.26
C GLU A 544 10.80 -8.69 10.00
N ALA A 545 11.27 -7.43 9.93
CA ALA A 545 12.67 -7.11 9.65
C ALA A 545 13.58 -7.23 10.90
N ALA A 546 14.90 -7.33 10.67
CA ALA A 546 15.94 -7.32 11.71
C ALA A 546 15.82 -6.12 12.67
N ASP A 547 16.35 -6.23 13.89
CA ASP A 547 16.29 -5.16 14.90
C ASP A 547 16.97 -3.88 14.38
N GLY A 548 16.21 -2.82 14.19
CA GLY A 548 16.69 -1.55 13.68
C GLY A 548 15.69 -0.42 13.82
N VAL A 549 16.21 0.81 13.88
CA VAL A 549 15.40 2.05 13.90
C VAL A 549 14.62 2.17 12.58
N THR A 550 13.34 2.44 12.66
CA THR A 550 12.49 2.59 11.47
C THR A 550 12.58 4.01 10.92
N LEU A 551 13.09 4.16 9.68
CA LEU A 551 13.06 5.40 8.91
C LEU A 551 11.89 5.33 7.93
N ILE A 552 10.87 6.21 8.06
CA ILE A 552 9.61 6.05 7.35
C ILE A 552 8.96 7.39 7.05
N THR A 553 8.20 7.47 5.95
CA THR A 553 7.39 8.67 5.67
C THR A 553 6.12 8.73 6.53
N LEU A 554 5.59 9.95 6.73
CA LEU A 554 4.32 10.17 7.45
C LEU A 554 3.17 9.32 6.89
N HIS A 555 3.04 9.20 5.56
CA HIS A 555 2.00 8.40 4.92
C HIS A 555 2.15 6.90 5.20
N ALA A 556 3.38 6.40 5.08
CA ALA A 556 3.65 4.98 5.30
C ALA A 556 3.58 4.58 6.79
N ALA A 557 3.68 5.55 7.71
CA ALA A 557 3.55 5.33 9.14
C ALA A 557 2.10 5.09 9.61
N LYS A 558 1.09 5.32 8.75
CA LYS A 558 -0.31 5.02 9.09
C LYS A 558 -0.48 3.52 9.37
N GLY A 559 -1.24 3.20 10.42
CA GLY A 559 -1.44 1.82 10.88
C GLY A 559 -0.33 1.26 11.78
N LEU A 560 0.83 1.93 11.86
CA LEU A 560 1.95 1.52 12.73
C LEU A 560 1.90 2.23 14.09
N GLU A 561 2.74 1.74 15.02
CA GLU A 561 2.91 2.34 16.36
C GLU A 561 4.33 2.05 16.88
N PHE A 562 4.91 3.01 17.59
CA PHE A 562 6.27 2.94 18.11
C PHE A 562 6.32 3.54 19.52
N ALA A 563 7.16 2.99 20.38
CA ALA A 563 7.31 3.53 21.73
C ALA A 563 7.84 4.98 21.70
N HIS A 564 8.79 5.25 20.82
CA HIS A 564 9.48 6.53 20.68
C HIS A 564 9.44 7.01 19.22
N VAL A 565 8.94 8.22 19.00
CA VAL A 565 8.80 8.80 17.67
C VAL A 565 9.53 10.12 17.58
N PHE A 566 10.33 10.27 16.53
CA PHE A 566 10.94 11.52 16.10
C PHE A 566 10.23 11.98 14.81
N LEU A 567 9.54 13.12 14.86
CA LEU A 567 8.97 13.77 13.68
C LEU A 567 9.91 14.89 13.24
N ILE A 568 10.57 14.71 12.11
CA ILE A 568 11.60 15.64 11.64
C ILE A 568 11.11 16.51 10.49
N GLY A 569 11.72 17.69 10.35
CA GLY A 569 11.43 18.63 9.26
C GLY A 569 10.05 19.21 9.32
N VAL A 570 9.57 19.58 10.53
CA VAL A 570 8.27 20.19 10.72
C VAL A 570 8.35 21.70 10.42
N GLU A 571 8.48 22.02 9.13
CA GLU A 571 8.73 23.35 8.60
C GLU A 571 7.68 23.77 7.59
N ASP A 572 7.40 25.05 7.50
CA ASP A 572 6.53 25.62 6.48
C ASP A 572 7.09 25.36 5.07
N GLY A 573 6.26 24.88 4.16
CA GLY A 573 6.66 24.46 2.81
C GLY A 573 7.11 23.00 2.70
N LEU A 574 7.37 22.32 3.84
CA LEU A 574 7.64 20.88 3.92
C LEU A 574 6.48 20.15 4.60
N LEU A 575 6.01 20.66 5.73
CA LEU A 575 4.81 20.20 6.42
C LEU A 575 4.12 21.40 7.07
N PRO A 576 3.07 22.00 6.47
CA PRO A 576 2.39 21.59 5.24
C PRO A 576 3.25 21.75 3.98
N HIS A 577 3.08 20.82 3.04
CA HIS A 577 3.82 20.84 1.78
C HIS A 577 3.35 22.01 0.90
N GLU A 578 4.30 22.64 0.17
CA GLU A 578 4.02 23.83 -0.65
C GLU A 578 2.90 23.60 -1.68
N ARG A 579 2.93 22.44 -2.33
CA ARG A 579 1.88 22.05 -3.27
C ARG A 579 0.50 21.93 -2.62
N SER A 580 0.41 21.34 -1.44
CA SER A 580 -0.85 21.18 -0.69
C SER A 580 -1.43 22.53 -0.28
N LYS A 581 -0.56 23.51 0.02
CA LYS A 581 -0.99 24.91 0.28
C LYS A 581 -1.59 25.55 -0.98
N ALA A 582 -0.93 25.36 -2.12
CA ALA A 582 -1.42 25.89 -3.41
C ALA A 582 -2.75 25.25 -3.85
N GLU A 583 -2.96 23.99 -3.55
CA GLU A 583 -4.18 23.22 -3.84
C GLU A 583 -5.28 23.43 -2.77
N GLY A 584 -5.04 24.18 -1.69
CA GLY A 584 -6.00 24.42 -0.62
C GLY A 584 -6.25 23.21 0.30
N SER A 585 -5.37 22.20 0.30
CA SER A 585 -5.50 20.95 1.06
C SER A 585 -4.73 20.94 2.38
N ILE A 586 -4.67 22.10 3.06
CA ILE A 586 -3.96 22.24 4.36
C ILE A 586 -4.55 21.33 5.43
N ASP A 587 -5.86 21.09 5.41
CA ASP A 587 -6.54 20.21 6.36
C ASP A 587 -6.08 18.75 6.24
N GLU A 588 -5.73 18.28 5.03
CA GLU A 588 -5.14 16.94 4.84
C GLU A 588 -3.71 16.88 5.40
N GLU A 589 -2.89 17.91 5.19
CA GLU A 589 -1.54 17.98 5.78
C GLU A 589 -1.60 18.05 7.32
N ARG A 590 -2.63 18.71 7.89
CA ARG A 590 -2.86 18.71 9.35
C ARG A 590 -3.24 17.31 9.85
N ARG A 591 -4.09 16.56 9.13
CA ARG A 591 -4.37 15.16 9.43
C ARG A 591 -3.11 14.28 9.31
N LEU A 592 -2.27 14.56 8.32
CA LEU A 592 -1.01 13.85 8.15
C LEU A 592 -0.06 14.06 9.35
N PHE A 593 0.04 15.28 9.85
CA PHE A 593 0.81 15.55 11.06
C PHE A 593 0.18 14.90 12.30
N TYR A 594 -1.15 14.98 12.44
CA TYR A 594 -1.90 14.28 13.48
C TYR A 594 -1.65 12.75 13.43
N VAL A 595 -1.66 12.14 12.25
CA VAL A 595 -1.30 10.72 12.07
C VAL A 595 0.11 10.47 12.60
N GLY A 596 1.10 11.26 12.22
CA GLY A 596 2.48 11.13 12.72
C GLY A 596 2.57 11.19 14.24
N MET A 597 1.95 12.20 14.86
CA MET A 597 1.95 12.37 16.32
C MET A 597 1.34 11.16 17.03
N THR A 598 0.21 10.64 16.53
CA THR A 598 -0.53 9.51 17.10
C THR A 598 0.12 8.14 16.86
N ARG A 599 1.29 8.09 16.19
CA ARG A 599 2.12 6.87 16.13
C ARG A 599 2.92 6.66 17.39
N ALA A 600 3.17 7.71 18.18
CA ALA A 600 3.93 7.66 19.41
C ALA A 600 3.11 7.05 20.56
N MET A 601 3.74 6.11 21.29
CA MET A 601 3.15 5.51 22.48
C MET A 601 3.63 6.23 23.75
N ARG A 602 4.94 6.43 23.92
CA ARG A 602 5.57 6.93 25.14
C ARG A 602 6.15 8.34 25.00
N SER A 603 6.99 8.56 24.00
CA SER A 603 7.62 9.87 23.80
C SER A 603 7.51 10.34 22.35
N LEU A 604 7.38 11.65 22.19
CA LEU A 604 7.31 12.34 20.92
C LEU A 604 8.28 13.52 20.91
N VAL A 605 9.23 13.49 19.99
CA VAL A 605 10.15 14.60 19.72
C VAL A 605 9.87 15.13 18.32
N ILE A 606 9.69 16.43 18.19
CA ILE A 606 9.43 17.12 16.93
C ILE A 606 10.59 18.05 16.65
N THR A 607 11.17 18.00 15.46
CA THR A 607 12.27 18.89 15.08
C THR A 607 11.92 19.74 13.86
N TRP A 608 12.51 20.94 13.81
CA TRP A 608 12.50 21.80 12.64
C TRP A 608 13.84 22.55 12.52
N CYS A 609 14.28 22.80 11.28
CA CYS A 609 15.54 23.46 11.00
C CYS A 609 15.36 24.93 10.73
N ARG A 610 16.30 25.78 11.18
CA ARG A 610 16.36 27.20 10.78
C ARG A 610 16.84 27.38 9.34
N SER A 611 17.59 26.41 8.81
CA SER A 611 18.01 26.40 7.41
C SER A 611 18.12 24.98 6.87
N ARG A 612 17.88 24.79 5.57
CA ARG A 612 18.11 23.52 4.84
C ARG A 612 18.87 23.75 3.55
N LYS A 613 19.65 22.79 3.15
CA LYS A 613 20.31 22.81 1.82
C LYS A 613 19.32 22.37 0.74
N LYS A 614 18.97 23.31 -0.16
CA LYS A 614 18.19 23.01 -1.39
C LYS A 614 19.06 23.32 -2.60
N PHE A 615 19.30 22.32 -3.47
CA PHE A 615 20.15 22.47 -4.67
C PHE A 615 21.55 23.05 -4.36
N GLY A 616 22.15 22.64 -3.25
CA GLY A 616 23.49 23.09 -2.83
C GLY A 616 23.55 24.44 -2.12
N LYS A 617 22.42 25.18 -2.03
CA LYS A 617 22.34 26.48 -1.36
C LYS A 617 21.59 26.35 -0.02
N ALA A 618 22.06 27.06 1.01
CA ALA A 618 21.32 27.17 2.27
C ALA A 618 20.08 28.07 2.06
N VAL A 619 18.92 27.58 2.44
CA VAL A 619 17.65 28.30 2.40
C VAL A 619 17.12 28.36 3.82
N TYR A 620 16.73 29.55 4.27
CA TYR A 620 16.11 29.76 5.58
C TYR A 620 14.73 29.13 5.60
N CYS A 621 14.43 28.41 6.68
CA CYS A 621 13.14 27.78 6.93
C CYS A 621 12.38 28.52 8.02
N ARG A 622 11.05 28.47 7.94
CA ARG A 622 10.15 28.93 8.98
C ARG A 622 9.55 27.71 9.68
N PRO A 623 9.31 27.78 11.00
CA PRO A 623 8.60 26.69 11.68
C PRO A 623 7.22 26.49 11.04
N SER A 624 6.76 25.24 11.02
CA SER A 624 5.41 24.92 10.56
C SER A 624 4.35 25.69 11.35
N PRO A 625 3.29 26.23 10.71
CA PRO A 625 2.16 26.80 11.43
C PRO A 625 1.50 25.81 12.39
N PHE A 626 1.59 24.51 12.11
CA PHE A 626 1.06 23.45 12.97
C PHE A 626 1.72 23.39 14.36
N LEU A 627 2.96 23.87 14.49
CA LEU A 627 3.63 23.96 15.78
C LEU A 627 2.96 24.99 16.72
N GLN A 628 2.32 26.03 16.18
CA GLN A 628 1.52 26.95 16.98
C GLN A 628 0.22 26.31 17.46
N GLU A 629 -0.38 25.45 16.62
CA GLU A 629 -1.66 24.79 16.89
C GLU A 629 -1.56 23.73 17.99
N ILE A 630 -0.38 23.14 18.19
CA ILE A 630 -0.14 22.13 19.26
C ILE A 630 0.25 22.75 20.61
N ARG A 631 0.58 24.04 20.67
CA ARG A 631 1.07 24.69 21.91
C ARG A 631 0.15 24.50 23.12
N GLY A 632 0.77 24.31 24.28
CA GLY A 632 0.05 24.11 25.54
C GLY A 632 0.96 23.52 26.63
N PRO A 633 0.43 23.29 27.84
CA PRO A 633 1.22 22.88 29.00
C PRO A 633 2.00 21.55 28.85
N GLN A 634 1.60 20.73 27.87
CA GLN A 634 2.23 19.42 27.60
C GLN A 634 3.23 19.47 26.44
N VAL A 635 3.57 20.67 25.95
CA VAL A 635 4.53 20.87 24.87
C VAL A 635 5.66 21.73 25.38
N ASP A 636 6.87 21.26 25.25
CA ASP A 636 8.11 21.91 25.69
C ASP A 636 8.90 22.36 24.46
N ASP A 637 8.90 23.67 24.21
CA ASP A 637 9.64 24.31 23.12
C ASP A 637 11.07 24.63 23.58
N GLN A 638 12.07 24.05 22.91
CA GLN A 638 13.50 24.21 23.25
C GLN A 638 14.32 24.58 22.01
N SER A 639 15.39 25.34 22.20
CA SER A 639 16.41 25.48 21.17
C SER A 639 17.51 24.43 21.35
N TYR A 640 18.14 24.04 20.24
CA TYR A 640 19.28 23.13 20.28
C TYR A 640 20.43 23.71 21.15
N GLU A 641 20.67 25.01 21.06
CA GLU A 641 21.67 25.73 21.84
C GLU A 641 21.39 25.65 23.36
N GLU A 642 20.13 25.77 23.78
CA GLU A 642 19.74 25.62 25.18
C GLU A 642 19.96 24.20 25.68
N LEU A 643 19.65 23.18 24.85
CA LEU A 643 19.90 21.79 25.19
C LEU A 643 21.38 21.47 25.36
N MET A 644 22.23 21.98 24.46
CA MET A 644 23.66 21.75 24.50
C MET A 644 24.37 22.51 25.64
N ASN A 645 23.82 23.65 26.07
CA ASN A 645 24.38 24.45 27.17
C ASN A 645 23.77 24.11 28.54
N ARG A 646 22.84 23.15 28.61
CA ARG A 646 22.22 22.75 29.87
C ARG A 646 23.29 22.12 30.78
N PRO A 647 23.50 22.63 32.03
CA PRO A 647 24.42 21.99 32.96
C PRO A 647 23.97 20.54 33.19
N MET A 648 24.88 19.59 32.98
CA MET A 648 24.58 18.20 33.32
C MET A 648 24.34 18.04 34.81
N GLU A 649 23.25 17.45 35.20
CA GLU A 649 23.02 17.11 36.60
C GLU A 649 24.05 16.05 37.07
N ARG A 650 24.42 16.11 38.35
CA ARG A 650 25.47 15.22 38.89
C ARG A 650 25.18 13.72 38.68
N GLU A 651 23.91 13.34 38.65
CA GLU A 651 23.46 11.96 38.37
C GLU A 651 23.70 11.56 36.92
N ASP A 652 23.50 12.46 35.98
CA ASP A 652 23.73 12.21 34.54
C ASP A 652 25.25 12.09 34.25
N VAL A 653 26.06 12.90 34.90
CA VAL A 653 27.54 12.81 34.83
C VAL A 653 28.01 11.46 35.36
N ALA A 654 27.51 11.01 36.51
CA ALA A 654 27.88 9.72 37.08
C ALA A 654 27.47 8.54 36.19
N THR A 655 26.29 8.63 35.56
CA THR A 655 25.79 7.63 34.64
C THR A 655 26.60 7.58 33.33
N GLN A 656 27.02 8.73 32.79
CA GLN A 656 27.92 8.79 31.63
C GLN A 656 29.33 8.25 31.94
N PHE A 657 29.88 8.57 33.12
CA PHE A 657 31.15 7.99 33.53
C PHE A 657 31.08 6.48 33.77
N ALA A 658 29.97 5.97 34.29
CA ALA A 658 29.73 4.53 34.41
C ALA A 658 29.66 3.85 33.04
N ARG A 659 29.00 4.47 32.06
CA ARG A 659 28.91 3.99 30.66
C ARG A 659 30.27 4.00 29.96
N LEU A 660 31.07 5.06 30.08
CA LEU A 660 32.45 5.16 29.55
C LEU A 660 33.37 4.07 30.15
N ARG A 661 33.28 3.84 31.46
CA ARG A 661 34.01 2.74 32.13
C ARG A 661 33.59 1.36 31.61
N ALA A 662 32.30 1.13 31.41
CA ALA A 662 31.82 -0.14 30.85
C ALA A 662 32.22 -0.35 29.36
N GLN A 663 32.34 0.70 28.58
CA GLN A 663 32.87 0.64 27.21
C GLN A 663 34.37 0.37 27.17
N LEU A 664 35.14 1.00 28.02
CA LEU A 664 36.60 0.77 28.14
C LEU A 664 36.95 -0.62 28.71
N ALA A 665 36.09 -1.20 29.54
CA ALA A 665 36.27 -2.56 30.05
C ALA A 665 35.90 -3.67 29.01
N ARG A 666 35.35 -3.32 27.88
CA ARG A 666 34.98 -4.24 26.79
C ARG A 666 35.96 -4.18 25.60
N GLN A 667 36.95 -3.27 25.65
CA GLN A 667 38.12 -3.23 24.75
C GLN A 667 39.32 -3.95 25.43
#